data_a37311dbf435b997219c1bc151b346e2
#
_entry.id   a37311dbf435b997219c1bc151b346e2
#
_cell.length_a   1.000
_cell.length_b   1.000
_cell.length_c   1.000
_cell.angle_alpha   90.00
_cell.angle_beta   90.00
_cell.angle_gamma   90.00
#
_symmetry.space_group_name_H-M   'P 1'
#
loop_
_entity.id
_entity.type
_entity.pdbx_description
1 polymer ?
#
loop_
_entity_poly.entity_id
_entity_poly.type
_entity_poly.pdbx_seq_one_letter_code
_entity_poly.pdbx_strand_id
1 'polypeptide(L)'
;MGYRKAILLLSMGTTLLFLATPSPAQVDLGDYTVSGAIEAGGMPSHRSGNTSKLEEYRDLPETVVVPQLELFIDSKKKDFYLEFDSLKTGRDDQSYRLRTGRYGLVDVEFVWDQIPHLFNVDNARTPFNRDDGRYTLSSKPAGTTGANVRDWVNANAQPVDLKLYNGLARFNVRYTPTPGWTFSGSYGSQNTTGKRAFGVYIGPSPGSFNISELAEPIDYQTHNIELGGEYAGQGWSLGLKYNASLFHNNVSTLTWDNPLNTTGLGAACVDSAAYNPAAGTGPCRGRLDLYPSNQAHTFILNGAASLPFKTNFIGAFSYGWRLQNDPFLPFTINSAVIQPTISRRSLDGDVRPTMINATLVNNFFRDVGLKASYRYYDFDNRSKRVLLPDGFIVNDQGVTNGTELLSFPYSYAKQNIGLDASYNVARWLTAKLGYGWERMHREYARELLNSNEHSFGPTFDIKPTAWTLFRLSYRRFLRDAHDYDAGRNAAVEIGETPEDVRLSRLEELRKFDQAARQRDRFSFFTQISPLENLTLHGGFDFTNDRYPRTVIGVQKDIDYAPSLGFIYAPLEWLSIFGDYNWERFDWRMQAIARNTGPGGCPDLELRTAENCPAATWRSRGNDEIHTVKLGTEMQVVKNLLNLHFQYGFSFGSSEVRSSGNSAASGDTGLVPATDYPTIVNRWHEFIARLEYILHKNVSLKLGYYFNSYSSKDAGVDLMRLWMGDVETPAAGPNFSNSIGRSIFLGDRGKGSYQAHIGFLGVRLKF
;
A
#
# COMPACT_ATOMS: atom_id res chain seq x y z
N MET A 1 19.24 7.64 -28.66
CA MET A 1 18.40 8.86 -28.49
C MET A 1 18.90 9.81 -27.39
N GLY A 2 19.80 9.39 -26.48
CA GLY A 2 20.29 10.17 -25.34
C GLY A 2 21.25 11.34 -25.66
N TYR A 3 22.11 11.20 -26.68
CA TYR A 3 23.16 12.21 -26.97
C TYR A 3 22.63 13.56 -27.47
N ARG A 4 21.53 13.56 -28.23
CA ARG A 4 20.96 14.83 -28.75
C ARG A 4 20.23 15.68 -27.70
N LYS A 5 19.65 15.05 -26.67
CA LYS A 5 19.00 15.78 -25.55
C LYS A 5 20.04 16.40 -24.60
N ALA A 6 21.16 15.72 -24.37
CA ALA A 6 22.24 16.24 -23.52
C ALA A 6 22.92 17.47 -24.16
N ILE A 7 23.08 17.48 -25.46
CA ILE A 7 23.69 18.62 -26.19
C ILE A 7 22.78 19.85 -26.18
N LEU A 8 21.43 19.69 -26.28
CA LEU A 8 20.48 20.79 -26.20
C LEU A 8 20.42 21.40 -24.79
N LEU A 9 20.48 20.59 -23.75
CA LEU A 9 20.53 21.06 -22.36
C LEU A 9 21.87 21.71 -22.01
N LEU A 10 22.98 21.20 -22.54
CA LEU A 10 24.29 21.84 -22.37
C LEU A 10 24.35 23.19 -23.12
N SER A 11 23.75 23.28 -24.31
CA SER A 11 23.72 24.52 -25.06
C SER A 11 22.84 25.59 -24.41
N MET A 12 21.72 25.22 -23.81
CA MET A 12 20.91 26.13 -23.00
C MET A 12 21.60 26.54 -21.70
N GLY A 13 22.29 25.60 -21.02
CA GLY A 13 23.07 25.89 -19.82
C GLY A 13 24.27 26.80 -20.09
N THR A 14 24.99 26.60 -21.22
CA THR A 14 26.12 27.44 -21.60
C THR A 14 25.67 28.82 -22.05
N THR A 15 24.53 28.96 -22.72
CA THR A 15 23.97 30.25 -23.13
C THR A 15 23.51 31.08 -21.93
N LEU A 16 22.96 30.43 -20.89
CA LEU A 16 22.62 31.05 -19.60
C LEU A 16 23.87 31.43 -18.79
N LEU A 17 24.97 30.66 -18.88
CA LEU A 17 26.23 31.00 -18.20
C LEU A 17 26.92 32.25 -18.78
N PHE A 18 26.78 32.53 -20.05
CA PHE A 18 27.34 33.74 -20.70
C PHE A 18 26.51 35.01 -20.47
N LEU A 19 25.23 34.88 -20.03
CA LEU A 19 24.38 36.01 -19.67
C LEU A 19 24.44 36.41 -18.21
N ALA A 20 25.18 35.66 -17.35
CA ALA A 20 25.35 35.96 -15.96
C ALA A 20 26.46 37.02 -15.73
N THR A 21 26.23 38.23 -16.13
CA THR A 21 26.82 39.37 -15.42
C THR A 21 26.35 39.32 -13.95
N PRO A 22 27.12 39.78 -12.96
CA PRO A 22 26.72 39.76 -11.54
C PRO A 22 25.53 40.70 -11.34
N SER A 23 24.36 40.23 -11.69
CA SER A 23 23.08 40.91 -11.51
C SER A 23 22.55 40.67 -10.09
N PRO A 24 21.79 41.56 -9.48
CA PRO A 24 21.12 41.25 -8.22
C PRO A 24 20.29 39.99 -8.35
N ALA A 25 20.05 39.24 -7.25
CA ALA A 25 19.29 38.00 -7.24
C ALA A 25 17.81 38.15 -7.70
N GLN A 26 17.50 39.25 -8.30
CA GLN A 26 16.21 39.64 -8.84
C GLN A 26 16.43 40.61 -10.01
N VAL A 27 15.87 40.29 -11.17
CA VAL A 27 15.97 41.12 -12.39
C VAL A 27 14.69 41.94 -12.52
N ASP A 28 14.88 43.26 -12.64
CA ASP A 28 13.79 44.18 -12.90
C ASP A 28 13.51 44.28 -14.40
N LEU A 29 12.31 43.88 -14.82
CA LEU A 29 11.82 44.01 -16.21
C LEU A 29 10.58 44.92 -16.26
N GLY A 30 10.79 46.22 -16.12
CA GLY A 30 9.71 47.21 -16.11
C GLY A 30 8.72 47.02 -14.97
N ASP A 31 7.49 46.60 -15.25
CA ASP A 31 6.44 46.35 -14.28
C ASP A 31 6.57 45.01 -13.55
N TYR A 32 7.56 44.17 -13.91
CA TYR A 32 7.75 42.82 -13.34
C TYR A 32 9.11 42.68 -12.68
N THR A 33 9.14 41.78 -11.70
CA THR A 33 10.36 41.29 -11.09
C THR A 33 10.51 39.82 -11.42
N VAL A 34 11.68 39.41 -11.87
CA VAL A 34 12.00 38.01 -12.20
C VAL A 34 13.10 37.52 -11.29
N SER A 35 12.88 36.37 -10.69
CA SER A 35 13.89 35.67 -9.88
C SER A 35 13.83 34.18 -10.15
N GLY A 36 14.91 33.46 -9.89
CA GLY A 36 14.93 32.02 -10.08
C GLY A 36 16.23 31.38 -9.64
N ALA A 37 16.27 30.08 -9.79
CA ALA A 37 17.46 29.30 -9.57
C ALA A 37 17.51 28.07 -10.49
N ILE A 38 18.71 27.71 -10.91
CA ILE A 38 18.98 26.46 -11.61
C ILE A 38 20.11 25.73 -10.89
N GLU A 39 19.91 24.44 -10.65
CA GLU A 39 20.93 23.53 -10.13
C GLU A 39 21.24 22.48 -11.20
N ALA A 40 22.54 22.33 -11.53
CA ALA A 40 22.99 21.32 -12.48
C ALA A 40 24.32 20.71 -12.01
N GLY A 41 24.51 19.43 -12.29
CA GLY A 41 25.72 18.74 -11.86
C GLY A 41 25.85 17.32 -12.40
N GLY A 42 26.95 16.67 -12.05
CA GLY A 42 27.20 15.26 -12.33
C GLY A 42 26.85 14.39 -11.14
N MET A 43 26.39 13.17 -11.41
CA MET A 43 25.97 12.21 -10.38
C MET A 43 26.64 10.85 -10.60
N PRO A 44 27.97 10.71 -10.30
CA PRO A 44 28.65 9.44 -10.39
C PRO A 44 28.12 8.47 -9.34
N SER A 45 28.00 7.20 -9.71
CA SER A 45 27.59 6.14 -8.78
C SER A 45 28.41 4.87 -8.94
N HIS A 46 28.56 4.14 -7.84
CA HIS A 46 29.08 2.78 -7.82
C HIS A 46 28.07 1.91 -7.05
N ARG A 47 27.59 0.87 -7.71
CA ARG A 47 26.54 0.00 -7.18
C ARG A 47 26.97 -1.45 -7.28
N SER A 48 26.65 -2.24 -6.26
CA SER A 48 26.90 -3.68 -6.21
C SER A 48 25.70 -4.42 -5.63
N GLY A 49 25.47 -5.64 -6.08
CA GLY A 49 24.30 -6.44 -5.70
C GLY A 49 23.05 -6.03 -6.47
N ASN A 50 21.87 -6.42 -5.97
CA ASN A 50 20.59 -6.11 -6.61
C ASN A 50 20.05 -4.76 -6.10
N THR A 51 20.16 -3.71 -6.91
CA THR A 51 19.78 -2.35 -6.57
C THR A 51 18.32 -2.00 -6.83
N SER A 52 17.49 -2.94 -7.28
CA SER A 52 16.07 -2.68 -7.58
C SER A 52 15.32 -2.08 -6.38
N LYS A 53 15.67 -2.47 -5.15
CA LYS A 53 15.09 -1.88 -3.93
C LYS A 53 15.55 -0.44 -3.69
N LEU A 54 16.80 -0.10 -4.04
CA LEU A 54 17.30 1.27 -3.96
C LEU A 54 16.57 2.19 -4.95
N GLU A 55 16.32 1.69 -6.15
CA GLU A 55 15.72 2.42 -7.28
C GLU A 55 14.20 2.27 -7.36
N GLU A 56 13.58 1.60 -6.39
CA GLU A 56 12.16 1.23 -6.42
C GLU A 56 11.22 2.39 -6.83
N TYR A 57 11.45 3.59 -6.31
CA TYR A 57 10.66 4.79 -6.60
C TYR A 57 11.52 5.98 -7.04
N ARG A 58 12.68 5.73 -7.59
CA ARG A 58 13.60 6.79 -8.01
C ARG A 58 14.41 6.38 -9.23
N ASP A 59 14.80 7.36 -10.02
CA ASP A 59 15.76 7.21 -11.10
C ASP A 59 17.11 7.80 -10.69
N LEU A 60 18.18 7.01 -10.78
CA LEU A 60 19.54 7.37 -10.39
C LEU A 60 20.48 7.31 -11.61
N PRO A 61 20.40 8.25 -12.55
CA PRO A 61 21.20 8.23 -13.76
C PRO A 61 22.67 8.56 -13.46
N GLU A 62 23.59 7.94 -14.20
CA GLU A 62 25.04 8.20 -14.13
C GLU A 62 25.50 9.28 -15.11
N THR A 63 24.78 10.38 -15.19
CA THR A 63 24.98 11.44 -16.18
C THR A 63 24.90 12.82 -15.57
N VAL A 64 24.98 13.83 -16.40
CA VAL A 64 24.63 15.21 -16.01
C VAL A 64 23.15 15.29 -15.69
N VAL A 65 22.82 15.84 -14.55
CA VAL A 65 21.46 15.99 -14.05
C VAL A 65 21.14 17.45 -13.75
N VAL A 66 19.86 17.79 -13.86
CA VAL A 66 19.30 19.07 -13.40
C VAL A 66 18.34 18.75 -12.26
N PRO A 67 18.83 18.71 -10.99
CA PRO A 67 18.01 18.35 -9.85
C PRO A 67 16.86 19.31 -9.61
N GLN A 68 17.05 20.61 -9.90
CA GLN A 68 16.07 21.65 -9.59
C GLN A 68 16.19 22.84 -10.56
N LEU A 69 15.03 23.34 -11.00
CA LEU A 69 14.90 24.61 -11.70
C LEU A 69 13.70 25.37 -11.14
N GLU A 70 13.88 26.63 -10.78
CA GLU A 70 12.87 27.52 -10.23
C GLU A 70 12.83 28.80 -11.05
N LEU A 71 11.62 29.29 -11.35
CA LEU A 71 11.40 30.60 -11.96
C LEU A 71 10.19 31.26 -11.29
N PHE A 72 10.36 32.47 -10.85
CA PHE A 72 9.31 33.26 -10.27
C PHE A 72 9.24 34.63 -10.95
N ILE A 73 8.06 35.00 -11.45
CA ILE A 73 7.76 36.31 -12.03
C ILE A 73 6.64 36.93 -11.22
N ASP A 74 6.86 38.11 -10.68
CA ASP A 74 5.87 38.85 -9.90
C ASP A 74 5.66 40.24 -10.46
N SER A 75 4.42 40.68 -10.51
CA SER A 75 4.06 42.06 -10.86
C SER A 75 4.31 42.99 -9.69
N LYS A 76 5.02 44.09 -9.92
CA LYS A 76 5.21 45.16 -8.92
C LYS A 76 3.90 45.76 -8.42
N LYS A 77 2.83 45.69 -9.23
CA LYS A 77 1.47 46.09 -8.89
C LYS A 77 0.71 45.00 -8.14
N LYS A 78 1.30 43.81 -7.95
CA LYS A 78 0.71 42.63 -7.30
C LYS A 78 -0.61 42.18 -7.93
N ASP A 79 -0.77 42.32 -9.22
CA ASP A 79 -1.95 41.89 -9.96
C ASP A 79 -1.73 40.59 -10.75
N PHE A 80 -0.47 40.17 -10.95
CA PHE A 80 -0.14 38.94 -11.65
C PHE A 80 1.09 38.26 -11.05
N TYR A 81 1.13 36.92 -11.09
CA TYR A 81 2.29 36.11 -10.77
C TYR A 81 2.40 34.90 -11.67
N LEU A 82 3.62 34.37 -11.84
CA LEU A 82 3.93 33.10 -12.47
C LEU A 82 5.05 32.43 -11.68
N GLU A 83 4.82 31.19 -11.27
CA GLU A 83 5.77 30.32 -10.60
C GLU A 83 5.98 29.07 -11.43
N PHE A 84 7.21 28.69 -11.70
CA PHE A 84 7.55 27.44 -12.34
C PHE A 84 8.61 26.74 -11.52
N ASP A 85 8.31 25.50 -11.10
CA ASP A 85 9.21 24.61 -10.39
C ASP A 85 9.39 23.34 -11.19
N SER A 86 10.62 22.87 -11.27
CA SER A 86 10.95 21.58 -11.85
C SER A 86 11.92 20.84 -10.94
N LEU A 87 11.61 19.60 -10.65
CA LEU A 87 12.47 18.72 -9.89
C LEU A 87 12.89 17.53 -10.75
N LYS A 88 14.19 17.15 -10.68
CA LYS A 88 14.75 15.98 -11.33
C LYS A 88 14.48 15.97 -12.85
N THR A 89 14.64 17.09 -13.49
CA THR A 89 14.34 17.33 -14.91
C THR A 89 15.01 16.30 -15.82
N GLY A 90 14.23 15.66 -16.70
CA GLY A 90 14.69 14.65 -17.67
C GLY A 90 14.89 13.25 -17.12
N ARG A 91 14.47 12.97 -15.87
CA ARG A 91 14.54 11.67 -15.22
C ARG A 91 13.18 10.97 -15.22
N ASP A 92 13.17 9.66 -14.95
CA ASP A 92 11.93 8.89 -14.85
C ASP A 92 11.11 9.27 -13.59
N ASP A 93 11.73 9.95 -12.61
CA ASP A 93 11.09 10.45 -11.38
C ASP A 93 10.98 11.99 -11.34
N GLN A 94 10.74 12.61 -12.51
CA GLN A 94 10.63 14.06 -12.68
C GLN A 94 9.28 14.63 -12.27
N SER A 95 9.28 15.88 -11.82
CA SER A 95 8.05 16.64 -11.61
C SER A 95 8.17 18.08 -12.06
N TYR A 96 7.05 18.64 -12.53
CA TYR A 96 6.92 20.02 -12.98
C TYR A 96 5.68 20.64 -12.38
N ARG A 97 5.79 21.86 -11.91
CA ARG A 97 4.67 22.68 -11.44
C ARG A 97 4.72 24.05 -12.08
N LEU A 98 3.65 24.41 -12.74
CA LEU A 98 3.42 25.76 -13.24
C LEU A 98 2.20 26.34 -12.53
N ARG A 99 2.37 27.44 -11.84
CA ARG A 99 1.29 28.15 -11.18
C ARG A 99 1.27 29.59 -11.63
N THR A 100 0.11 30.10 -11.99
CA THR A 100 -0.07 31.46 -12.45
C THR A 100 -1.45 31.99 -12.06
N GLY A 101 -1.57 33.31 -11.99
CA GLY A 101 -2.86 33.88 -11.68
C GLY A 101 -2.83 35.38 -11.42
N ARG A 102 -3.98 35.85 -10.99
CA ARG A 102 -4.17 37.20 -10.50
C ARG A 102 -4.49 37.16 -9.02
N TYR A 103 -3.70 37.87 -8.23
CA TYR A 103 -3.85 37.86 -6.78
C TYR A 103 -5.29 38.18 -6.33
N GLY A 104 -5.84 37.33 -5.48
CA GLY A 104 -7.19 37.48 -4.91
C GLY A 104 -8.34 37.19 -5.86
N LEU A 105 -8.12 36.89 -7.15
CA LEU A 105 -9.16 36.64 -8.14
C LEU A 105 -9.11 35.25 -8.75
N VAL A 106 -7.98 34.88 -9.34
CA VAL A 106 -7.84 33.60 -10.04
C VAL A 106 -6.46 33.00 -9.82
N ASP A 107 -6.43 31.72 -9.57
CA ASP A 107 -5.24 30.88 -9.41
C ASP A 107 -5.38 29.67 -10.31
N VAL A 108 -4.37 29.42 -11.14
CA VAL A 108 -4.33 28.30 -12.09
C VAL A 108 -3.03 27.55 -11.84
N GLU A 109 -3.11 26.24 -11.65
CA GLU A 109 -1.96 25.40 -11.45
C GLU A 109 -1.99 24.21 -12.40
N PHE A 110 -0.87 23.92 -13.02
CA PHE A 110 -0.62 22.68 -13.73
C PHE A 110 0.51 21.92 -13.04
N VAL A 111 0.28 20.63 -12.78
CA VAL A 111 1.26 19.71 -12.19
C VAL A 111 1.44 18.53 -13.13
N TRP A 112 2.68 18.20 -13.44
CA TRP A 112 3.09 16.93 -13.99
C TRP A 112 3.99 16.24 -12.97
N ASP A 113 3.66 14.99 -12.60
CA ASP A 113 4.45 14.19 -11.65
C ASP A 113 4.58 12.77 -12.18
N GLN A 114 5.82 12.27 -12.22
CA GLN A 114 6.13 10.95 -12.75
C GLN A 114 6.91 10.16 -11.67
N ILE A 115 6.40 8.97 -11.35
CA ILE A 115 6.99 8.09 -10.34
C ILE A 115 7.18 6.70 -10.95
N PRO A 116 8.42 6.22 -11.13
CA PRO A 116 8.69 4.83 -11.48
C PRO A 116 8.42 3.93 -10.27
N HIS A 117 8.04 2.69 -10.51
CA HIS A 117 8.02 1.64 -9.49
C HIS A 117 8.73 0.41 -10.06
N LEU A 118 9.98 0.23 -9.66
CA LEU A 118 10.82 -0.88 -10.10
C LEU A 118 10.67 -2.05 -9.12
N PHE A 119 10.24 -3.19 -9.62
CA PHE A 119 10.18 -4.43 -8.84
C PHE A 119 11.46 -5.24 -9.02
N ASN A 120 11.86 -5.46 -10.26
CA ASN A 120 13.08 -6.15 -10.65
C ASN A 120 13.38 -5.88 -12.13
N VAL A 121 14.58 -5.43 -12.45
CA VAL A 121 14.99 -5.11 -13.82
C VAL A 121 16.14 -5.98 -14.34
N ASP A 122 16.85 -6.73 -13.48
CA ASP A 122 18.07 -7.42 -13.87
C ASP A 122 17.98 -8.95 -13.80
N ASN A 123 17.16 -9.47 -12.87
CA ASN A 123 17.20 -10.90 -12.52
C ASN A 123 15.90 -11.65 -12.87
N ALA A 124 14.79 -10.97 -13.12
CA ALA A 124 13.56 -11.62 -13.53
C ALA A 124 13.69 -12.21 -14.94
N ARG A 125 13.25 -13.44 -15.10
CA ARG A 125 13.32 -14.20 -16.36
C ARG A 125 12.05 -15.02 -16.57
N THR A 126 11.65 -15.20 -17.81
CA THR A 126 10.47 -15.98 -18.19
C THR A 126 10.73 -16.81 -19.46
N PRO A 127 10.24 -18.05 -19.55
CA PRO A 127 10.28 -18.82 -20.78
C PRO A 127 9.19 -18.44 -21.79
N PHE A 128 8.27 -17.53 -21.39
CA PHE A 128 7.18 -17.09 -22.25
C PHE A 128 7.58 -15.92 -23.14
N ASN A 129 7.29 -16.05 -24.44
CA ASN A 129 7.22 -14.90 -25.34
C ASN A 129 5.93 -14.14 -25.03
N ARG A 130 5.94 -12.83 -25.16
CA ARG A 130 4.80 -11.99 -24.78
C ARG A 130 4.39 -11.07 -25.92
N ASP A 131 3.09 -10.87 -26.02
CA ASP A 131 2.45 -9.94 -26.92
C ASP A 131 1.13 -9.49 -26.27
N ASP A 132 1.04 -8.22 -25.87
CA ASP A 132 -0.14 -7.52 -25.34
C ASP A 132 -1.15 -8.38 -24.51
N GLY A 133 -0.65 -9.02 -23.45
CA GLY A 133 -1.44 -9.89 -22.58
C GLY A 133 -1.51 -11.35 -23.04
N ARG A 134 -0.84 -11.72 -24.13
CA ARG A 134 -0.70 -13.07 -24.61
C ARG A 134 0.72 -13.60 -24.37
N TYR A 135 0.81 -14.73 -23.68
CA TYR A 135 2.06 -15.40 -23.33
C TYR A 135 2.16 -16.74 -24.07
N THR A 136 3.06 -16.83 -25.05
CA THR A 136 3.25 -18.00 -25.90
C THR A 136 4.58 -18.66 -25.62
N LEU A 137 4.70 -19.94 -25.96
CA LEU A 137 5.90 -20.72 -25.83
C LEU A 137 6.50 -21.01 -27.21
N SER A 138 7.84 -20.86 -27.35
CA SER A 138 8.56 -21.24 -28.56
C SER A 138 8.87 -22.74 -28.62
N SER A 139 8.90 -23.39 -27.46
CA SER A 139 9.13 -24.83 -27.30
C SER A 139 8.44 -25.31 -26.02
N LYS A 140 8.35 -26.63 -25.86
CA LYS A 140 7.83 -27.25 -24.64
C LYS A 140 8.86 -28.20 -24.04
N PRO A 141 8.75 -28.55 -22.74
CA PRO A 141 9.59 -29.56 -22.13
C PRO A 141 9.48 -30.91 -22.91
N ALA A 142 10.58 -31.64 -22.98
CA ALA A 142 10.59 -32.99 -23.61
C ALA A 142 9.70 -34.02 -22.86
N GLY A 143 9.24 -33.66 -21.65
CA GLY A 143 8.33 -34.42 -20.81
C GLY A 143 7.95 -33.64 -19.58
N THR A 144 7.03 -34.16 -18.79
CA THR A 144 6.42 -33.46 -17.64
C THR A 144 7.07 -33.80 -16.30
N THR A 145 8.21 -34.53 -16.29
CA THR A 145 9.00 -34.73 -15.05
C THR A 145 9.60 -33.38 -14.60
N GLY A 146 9.79 -33.21 -13.31
CA GLY A 146 10.38 -31.98 -12.77
C GLY A 146 11.73 -31.64 -13.40
N ALA A 147 12.61 -32.63 -13.61
CA ALA A 147 13.90 -32.44 -14.27
C ALA A 147 13.75 -31.88 -15.69
N ASN A 148 12.86 -32.47 -16.52
CA ASN A 148 12.63 -32.00 -17.88
C ASN A 148 12.10 -30.56 -17.92
N VAL A 149 11.17 -30.22 -17.02
CA VAL A 149 10.61 -28.86 -16.95
C VAL A 149 11.65 -27.85 -16.45
N ARG A 150 12.43 -28.21 -15.41
CA ARG A 150 13.54 -27.37 -14.90
C ARG A 150 14.54 -27.05 -15.99
N ASP A 151 15.02 -28.09 -16.68
CA ASP A 151 16.07 -27.96 -17.70
C ASP A 151 15.57 -27.13 -18.89
N TRP A 152 14.30 -27.33 -19.28
CA TRP A 152 13.65 -26.54 -20.30
C TRP A 152 13.47 -25.06 -19.87
N VAL A 153 12.98 -24.78 -18.65
CA VAL A 153 12.86 -23.42 -18.13
C VAL A 153 14.20 -22.70 -18.14
N ASN A 154 15.24 -23.34 -17.60
CA ASN A 154 16.58 -22.76 -17.54
C ASN A 154 17.15 -22.46 -18.93
N ALA A 155 16.89 -23.33 -19.94
CA ALA A 155 17.37 -23.14 -21.30
C ALA A 155 16.62 -22.07 -22.09
N ASN A 156 15.34 -21.82 -21.78
CA ASN A 156 14.46 -20.96 -22.59
C ASN A 156 14.10 -19.64 -21.90
N ALA A 157 14.41 -19.45 -20.61
CA ALA A 157 14.05 -18.24 -19.90
C ALA A 157 14.85 -17.02 -20.37
N GLN A 158 14.14 -15.97 -20.80
CA GLN A 158 14.70 -14.70 -21.26
C GLN A 158 14.48 -13.61 -20.20
N PRO A 159 15.35 -12.58 -20.11
CA PRO A 159 15.17 -11.46 -19.18
C PRO A 159 13.85 -10.74 -19.39
N VAL A 160 13.25 -10.25 -18.30
CA VAL A 160 12.05 -9.44 -18.30
C VAL A 160 12.16 -8.35 -17.24
N ASP A 161 11.89 -7.11 -17.63
CA ASP A 161 11.83 -5.98 -16.70
C ASP A 161 10.47 -5.93 -16.03
N LEU A 162 10.47 -5.89 -14.70
CA LEU A 162 9.28 -5.70 -13.89
C LEU A 162 9.29 -4.29 -13.31
N LYS A 163 8.66 -3.37 -14.03
CA LYS A 163 8.55 -1.97 -13.61
C LYS A 163 7.25 -1.34 -14.09
N LEU A 164 6.75 -0.39 -13.32
CA LEU A 164 5.62 0.46 -13.66
C LEU A 164 6.07 1.92 -13.72
N TYR A 165 5.42 2.67 -14.58
CA TYR A 165 5.51 4.12 -14.65
C TYR A 165 4.14 4.72 -14.31
N ASN A 166 4.09 5.56 -13.29
CA ASN A 166 2.92 6.34 -12.94
C ASN A 166 3.17 7.78 -13.35
N GLY A 167 2.39 8.28 -14.30
CA GLY A 167 2.39 9.68 -14.72
C GLY A 167 1.08 10.35 -14.34
N LEU A 168 1.14 11.46 -13.62
CA LEU A 168 -0.01 12.28 -13.25
C LEU A 168 0.11 13.66 -13.88
N ALA A 169 -0.85 14.01 -14.76
CA ALA A 169 -1.10 15.38 -15.18
C ALA A 169 -2.30 15.92 -14.43
N ARG A 170 -2.16 17.06 -13.74
CA ARG A 170 -3.28 17.71 -13.02
C ARG A 170 -3.35 19.18 -13.38
N PHE A 171 -4.56 19.65 -13.66
CA PHE A 171 -4.89 21.05 -13.89
C PHE A 171 -5.90 21.49 -12.82
N ASN A 172 -5.57 22.53 -12.08
CA ASN A 172 -6.41 23.11 -11.04
C ASN A 172 -6.72 24.55 -11.35
N VAL A 173 -7.95 24.97 -11.08
CA VAL A 173 -8.39 26.36 -11.18
C VAL A 173 -9.14 26.72 -9.89
N ARG A 174 -8.80 27.87 -9.33
CA ARG A 174 -9.54 28.51 -8.23
C ARG A 174 -9.92 29.91 -8.65
N TYR A 175 -11.19 30.25 -8.51
CA TYR A 175 -11.76 31.54 -8.87
C TYR A 175 -12.54 32.15 -7.71
N THR A 176 -12.17 33.35 -7.30
CA THR A 176 -12.72 34.06 -6.15
C THR A 176 -13.25 35.42 -6.61
N PRO A 177 -14.45 35.47 -7.28
CA PRO A 177 -14.95 36.69 -7.95
C PRO A 177 -15.31 37.80 -7.00
N THR A 178 -15.78 37.44 -5.82
CA THR A 178 -16.21 38.40 -4.78
C THR A 178 -15.88 37.84 -3.39
N PRO A 179 -15.77 38.66 -2.36
CA PRO A 179 -15.61 38.18 -1.00
C PRO A 179 -16.68 37.14 -0.64
N GLY A 180 -16.22 36.03 -0.07
CA GLY A 180 -17.08 34.92 0.36
C GLY A 180 -17.30 33.83 -0.69
N TRP A 181 -17.27 34.08 -1.99
CA TRP A 181 -17.42 33.05 -3.01
C TRP A 181 -16.07 32.50 -3.47
N THR A 182 -15.96 31.18 -3.48
CA THR A 182 -14.84 30.45 -4.06
C THR A 182 -15.38 29.34 -4.97
N PHE A 183 -14.95 29.33 -6.22
CA PHE A 183 -15.19 28.24 -7.16
C PHE A 183 -13.87 27.51 -7.41
N SER A 184 -13.92 26.20 -7.49
CA SER A 184 -12.76 25.34 -7.78
C SER A 184 -13.09 24.33 -8.86
N GLY A 185 -12.12 24.07 -9.73
CA GLY A 185 -12.17 23.00 -10.71
C GLY A 185 -10.83 22.30 -10.76
N SER A 186 -10.85 20.98 -10.84
CA SER A 186 -9.65 20.17 -11.03
C SER A 186 -9.92 19.08 -12.05
N TYR A 187 -8.97 18.87 -12.94
CA TYR A 187 -8.91 17.72 -13.83
C TYR A 187 -7.56 17.04 -13.68
N GLY A 188 -7.58 15.75 -13.36
CA GLY A 188 -6.38 14.91 -13.28
C GLY A 188 -6.47 13.75 -14.26
N SER A 189 -5.39 13.48 -14.99
CA SER A 189 -5.23 12.27 -15.79
C SER A 189 -4.03 11.52 -15.27
N GLN A 190 -4.25 10.30 -14.78
CA GLN A 190 -3.21 9.42 -14.30
C GLN A 190 -3.09 8.21 -15.23
N ASN A 191 -1.87 7.98 -15.74
CA ASN A 191 -1.55 6.82 -16.56
C ASN A 191 -0.58 5.93 -15.79
N THR A 192 -0.88 4.63 -15.70
CA THR A 192 0.00 3.61 -15.11
C THR A 192 0.29 2.58 -16.18
N THR A 193 1.54 2.49 -16.62
CA THR A 193 1.96 1.55 -17.67
C THR A 193 3.16 0.73 -17.23
N GLY A 194 3.31 -0.47 -17.78
CA GLY A 194 4.46 -1.32 -17.51
C GLY A 194 4.11 -2.77 -17.24
N LYS A 195 4.84 -3.41 -16.32
CA LYS A 195 4.69 -4.83 -16.01
C LYS A 195 4.96 -5.10 -14.54
N ARG A 196 4.18 -6.03 -13.99
CA ARG A 196 4.39 -6.55 -12.63
C ARG A 196 4.29 -8.08 -12.62
N ALA A 197 4.84 -8.72 -11.59
CA ALA A 197 4.68 -10.14 -11.40
C ALA A 197 3.23 -10.48 -11.04
N PHE A 198 2.67 -11.51 -11.70
CA PHE A 198 1.32 -12.00 -11.45
C PHE A 198 1.26 -13.54 -11.55
N GLY A 199 0.71 -14.19 -10.53
CA GLY A 199 0.56 -15.66 -10.50
C GLY A 199 -0.71 -16.11 -11.17
N VAL A 200 -0.58 -17.07 -12.10
CA VAL A 200 -1.69 -17.76 -12.76
C VAL A 200 -1.55 -19.27 -12.56
N TYR A 201 -2.64 -20.01 -12.68
CA TYR A 201 -2.57 -21.46 -12.53
C TYR A 201 -3.47 -22.22 -13.52
N ILE A 202 -3.09 -23.45 -13.77
CA ILE A 202 -3.89 -24.47 -14.44
C ILE A 202 -3.86 -25.71 -13.55
N GLY A 203 -5.00 -26.16 -13.01
CA GLY A 203 -5.07 -27.31 -12.12
C GLY A 203 -6.43 -27.45 -11.42
N PRO A 204 -6.95 -28.67 -11.19
CA PRO A 204 -8.31 -28.89 -10.69
C PRO A 204 -8.44 -28.66 -9.17
N SER A 205 -7.36 -28.80 -8.41
CA SER A 205 -7.42 -28.71 -6.95
C SER A 205 -6.05 -28.44 -6.34
N PRO A 206 -5.97 -28.03 -5.08
CA PRO A 206 -4.71 -27.96 -4.32
C PRO A 206 -3.97 -29.30 -4.41
N GLY A 207 -2.72 -29.30 -4.83
CA GLY A 207 -1.91 -30.49 -5.02
C GLY A 207 -1.71 -30.93 -6.48
N SER A 208 -2.46 -30.39 -7.42
CA SER A 208 -2.29 -30.65 -8.86
C SER A 208 -1.99 -29.37 -9.64
N PHE A 209 -1.51 -28.33 -8.99
CA PHE A 209 -1.29 -27.03 -9.59
C PHE A 209 -0.12 -27.02 -10.57
N ASN A 210 -0.34 -26.38 -11.70
CA ASN A 210 0.68 -25.81 -12.54
C ASN A 210 0.59 -24.29 -12.39
N ILE A 211 1.43 -23.73 -11.55
CA ILE A 211 1.51 -22.30 -11.33
C ILE A 211 2.53 -21.72 -12.29
N SER A 212 2.17 -20.65 -12.95
CA SER A 212 3.09 -19.85 -13.74
C SER A 212 3.02 -18.40 -13.24
N GLU A 213 4.16 -17.79 -13.00
CA GLU A 213 4.25 -16.38 -12.74
C GLU A 213 4.56 -15.67 -14.07
N LEU A 214 3.71 -14.72 -14.42
CA LEU A 214 3.78 -13.96 -15.67
C LEU A 214 4.09 -12.50 -15.37
N ALA A 215 4.66 -11.82 -16.34
CA ALA A 215 4.90 -10.37 -16.26
C ALA A 215 3.66 -9.61 -16.75
N GLU A 216 2.59 -9.56 -15.95
CA GLU A 216 1.31 -8.93 -16.29
C GLU A 216 1.49 -7.54 -16.90
N PRO A 217 0.97 -7.27 -18.11
CA PRO A 217 0.99 -5.93 -18.68
C PRO A 217 -0.03 -5.05 -17.97
N ILE A 218 0.41 -3.87 -17.58
CA ILE A 218 -0.43 -2.85 -16.97
C ILE A 218 -0.53 -1.68 -17.94
N ASP A 219 -1.75 -1.29 -18.27
CA ASP A 219 -2.07 -0.10 -19.06
C ASP A 219 -3.39 0.48 -18.54
N TYR A 220 -3.28 1.25 -17.44
CA TYR A 220 -4.41 1.86 -16.76
C TYR A 220 -4.44 3.35 -17.03
N GLN A 221 -5.63 3.89 -17.28
CA GLN A 221 -5.90 5.30 -17.36
C GLN A 221 -7.02 5.68 -16.40
N THR A 222 -6.78 6.70 -15.57
CA THR A 222 -7.77 7.20 -14.61
C THR A 222 -7.94 8.70 -14.82
N HIS A 223 -9.17 9.14 -15.09
CA HIS A 223 -9.52 10.54 -15.15
C HIS A 223 -10.28 10.93 -13.88
N ASN A 224 -9.77 11.94 -13.18
CA ASN A 224 -10.39 12.50 -11.98
C ASN A 224 -10.86 13.92 -12.28
N ILE A 225 -12.13 14.21 -12.04
CA ILE A 225 -12.75 15.52 -12.20
C ILE A 225 -13.28 15.96 -10.85
N GLU A 226 -12.95 17.17 -10.46
CA GLU A 226 -13.49 17.79 -9.25
C GLU A 226 -14.02 19.20 -9.60
N LEU A 227 -15.26 19.47 -9.22
CA LEU A 227 -15.89 20.78 -9.37
C LEU A 227 -16.46 21.18 -8.00
N GLY A 228 -16.24 22.41 -7.57
CA GLY A 228 -16.69 22.89 -6.29
C GLY A 228 -17.11 24.36 -6.31
N GLY A 229 -18.08 24.68 -5.45
CA GLY A 229 -18.47 26.03 -5.12
C GLY A 229 -18.67 26.15 -3.62
N GLU A 230 -18.11 27.18 -3.01
CA GLU A 230 -18.21 27.44 -1.59
C GLU A 230 -18.55 28.93 -1.37
N TYR A 231 -19.43 29.15 -0.41
CA TYR A 231 -19.74 30.48 0.11
C TYR A 231 -19.41 30.55 1.60
N ALA A 232 -18.63 31.53 1.98
CA ALA A 232 -18.29 31.85 3.37
C ALA A 232 -18.93 33.20 3.75
N GLY A 233 -19.95 33.15 4.62
CA GLY A 233 -20.61 34.30 5.21
C GLY A 233 -20.04 34.64 6.60
N GLN A 234 -20.67 35.62 7.28
CA GLN A 234 -20.30 35.94 8.65
C GLN A 234 -20.75 34.83 9.60
N GLY A 235 -19.78 34.04 10.10
CA GLY A 235 -20.01 32.96 11.07
C GLY A 235 -20.55 31.67 10.47
N TRP A 236 -20.62 31.50 9.16
CA TRP A 236 -21.01 30.25 8.52
C TRP A 236 -20.37 30.08 7.14
N SER A 237 -20.22 28.82 6.70
CA SER A 237 -19.86 28.49 5.34
C SER A 237 -20.67 27.30 4.83
N LEU A 238 -20.89 27.26 3.52
CA LEU A 238 -21.56 26.16 2.83
C LEU A 238 -20.85 25.91 1.50
N GLY A 239 -20.51 24.66 1.24
CA GLY A 239 -19.84 24.24 0.01
C GLY A 239 -20.51 23.02 -0.60
N LEU A 240 -20.61 23.00 -1.93
CA LEU A 240 -21.02 21.85 -2.71
C LEU A 240 -19.86 21.44 -3.63
N LYS A 241 -19.52 20.15 -3.64
CA LYS A 241 -18.50 19.56 -4.52
C LYS A 241 -19.05 18.36 -5.27
N TYR A 242 -18.61 18.20 -6.48
CA TYR A 242 -18.81 17.01 -7.30
C TYR A 242 -17.47 16.44 -7.66
N ASN A 243 -17.29 15.14 -7.42
CA ASN A 243 -16.11 14.37 -7.79
C ASN A 243 -16.50 13.22 -8.71
N ALA A 244 -15.78 13.08 -9.83
CA ALA A 244 -15.87 11.89 -10.68
C ALA A 244 -14.51 11.26 -10.83
N SER A 245 -14.47 9.92 -10.85
CA SER A 245 -13.28 9.13 -11.16
C SER A 245 -13.66 8.07 -12.19
N LEU A 246 -12.99 8.11 -13.34
CA LEU A 246 -13.24 7.24 -14.48
C LEU A 246 -11.99 6.40 -14.70
N PHE A 247 -12.06 5.13 -14.36
CA PHE A 247 -10.97 4.16 -14.53
C PHE A 247 -11.17 3.34 -15.80
N HIS A 248 -10.14 3.28 -16.62
CA HIS A 248 -10.10 2.48 -17.82
C HIS A 248 -8.87 1.56 -17.82
N ASN A 249 -9.11 0.26 -18.08
CA ASN A 249 -8.06 -0.73 -18.29
C ASN A 249 -8.00 -1.11 -19.77
N ASN A 250 -6.88 -0.79 -20.43
CA ASN A 250 -6.68 -1.07 -21.84
C ASN A 250 -6.34 -2.55 -22.13
N VAL A 251 -5.97 -3.31 -21.08
CA VAL A 251 -5.69 -4.76 -21.18
C VAL A 251 -6.75 -5.53 -20.40
N SER A 252 -7.75 -6.05 -21.08
CA SER A 252 -8.89 -6.71 -20.44
C SER A 252 -8.61 -8.16 -20.01
N THR A 253 -7.64 -8.84 -20.62
CA THR A 253 -7.42 -10.27 -20.40
C THR A 253 -5.96 -10.67 -20.53
N LEU A 254 -5.59 -11.73 -19.80
CA LEU A 254 -4.30 -12.38 -19.82
C LEU A 254 -4.50 -13.82 -20.29
N THR A 255 -3.77 -14.27 -21.32
CA THR A 255 -3.77 -15.65 -21.79
C THR A 255 -2.36 -16.20 -21.79
N TRP A 256 -2.19 -17.49 -21.48
CA TRP A 256 -0.88 -18.14 -21.49
C TRP A 256 -0.96 -19.57 -21.99
N ASP A 257 0.06 -19.99 -22.72
CA ASP A 257 0.21 -21.39 -23.14
C ASP A 257 0.51 -22.28 -21.93
N ASN A 258 -0.08 -23.47 -21.89
CA ASN A 258 0.21 -24.45 -20.84
C ASN A 258 1.51 -25.20 -21.14
N PRO A 259 2.58 -25.00 -20.35
CA PRO A 259 3.87 -25.66 -20.58
C PRO A 259 3.81 -27.19 -20.35
N LEU A 260 2.85 -27.67 -19.55
CA LEU A 260 2.69 -29.09 -19.21
C LEU A 260 1.72 -29.85 -20.13
N ASN A 261 1.04 -29.18 -21.06
CA ASN A 261 0.39 -29.89 -22.16
C ASN A 261 1.42 -30.10 -23.28
N THR A 262 1.87 -31.34 -23.47
CA THR A 262 2.94 -31.70 -24.43
C THR A 262 2.44 -32.19 -25.77
N THR A 263 1.12 -32.14 -26.05
CA THR A 263 0.51 -32.62 -27.31
C THR A 263 0.95 -31.82 -28.53
N GLY A 264 1.37 -30.56 -28.38
CA GLY A 264 1.83 -29.72 -29.48
C GLY A 264 2.02 -28.27 -29.05
N LEU A 265 2.37 -27.39 -29.99
CA LEU A 265 2.53 -25.93 -29.80
C LEU A 265 1.49 -25.16 -30.61
N GLY A 266 1.02 -24.04 -30.08
CA GLY A 266 0.11 -23.15 -30.80
C GLY A 266 -1.13 -23.85 -31.30
N ALA A 267 -1.39 -23.80 -32.61
CA ALA A 267 -2.55 -24.45 -33.24
C ALA A 267 -2.46 -25.97 -33.27
N ALA A 268 -1.27 -26.56 -33.13
CA ALA A 268 -1.09 -28.02 -33.09
C ALA A 268 -1.31 -28.61 -31.68
N CYS A 269 -1.51 -27.78 -30.67
CA CYS A 269 -1.85 -28.24 -29.31
C CYS A 269 -3.28 -28.77 -29.28
N VAL A 270 -3.50 -29.90 -28.62
CA VAL A 270 -4.82 -30.53 -28.49
C VAL A 270 -5.35 -30.31 -27.07
N ASP A 271 -6.48 -29.65 -26.99
CA ASP A 271 -7.20 -29.44 -25.72
C ASP A 271 -7.77 -30.78 -25.20
N SER A 272 -7.74 -30.96 -23.89
CA SER A 272 -8.39 -32.06 -23.17
C SER A 272 -9.21 -31.53 -22.02
N ALA A 273 -10.40 -32.06 -21.82
CA ALA A 273 -11.24 -31.76 -20.66
C ALA A 273 -10.64 -32.34 -19.36
N ALA A 274 -9.88 -33.43 -19.48
CA ALA A 274 -9.21 -34.03 -18.33
C ALA A 274 -7.78 -33.51 -18.21
N TYR A 275 -7.51 -32.82 -17.10
CA TYR A 275 -6.16 -32.37 -16.76
C TYR A 275 -5.35 -33.53 -16.17
N ASN A 276 -4.33 -33.96 -16.90
CA ASN A 276 -3.34 -34.92 -16.41
C ASN A 276 -1.93 -34.47 -16.78
N PRO A 277 -1.27 -33.71 -15.91
CA PRO A 277 0.07 -33.17 -16.17
C PRO A 277 1.12 -34.30 -16.28
N ALA A 278 0.92 -35.45 -15.66
CA ALA A 278 1.84 -36.61 -15.80
C ALA A 278 1.77 -37.21 -17.20
N ALA A 279 0.60 -37.22 -17.82
CA ALA A 279 0.41 -37.68 -19.22
C ALA A 279 0.64 -36.53 -20.23
N GLY A 280 0.88 -35.31 -19.81
CA GLY A 280 1.05 -34.17 -20.70
C GLY A 280 -0.24 -33.71 -21.38
N THR A 281 -1.40 -33.92 -20.76
CA THR A 281 -2.71 -33.54 -21.29
C THR A 281 -3.40 -32.50 -20.41
N GLY A 282 -4.40 -31.79 -20.96
CA GLY A 282 -5.14 -30.73 -20.30
C GLY A 282 -5.46 -29.60 -21.28
N PRO A 283 -5.86 -28.44 -20.82
CA PRO A 283 -6.06 -27.28 -21.69
C PRO A 283 -4.74 -26.84 -22.32
N CYS A 284 -4.78 -26.42 -23.56
CA CYS A 284 -3.64 -25.86 -24.27
C CYS A 284 -3.23 -24.50 -23.69
N ARG A 285 -4.20 -23.75 -23.20
CA ARG A 285 -4.05 -22.39 -22.67
C ARG A 285 -4.91 -22.16 -21.46
N GLY A 286 -4.44 -21.27 -20.60
CA GLY A 286 -5.24 -20.64 -19.57
C GLY A 286 -5.61 -19.21 -19.94
N ARG A 287 -6.70 -18.68 -19.37
CA ARG A 287 -7.11 -17.30 -19.47
C ARG A 287 -7.58 -16.78 -18.13
N LEU A 288 -7.26 -15.52 -17.87
CA LEU A 288 -7.71 -14.74 -16.73
C LEU A 288 -8.30 -13.42 -17.23
N ASP A 289 -9.46 -13.03 -16.69
CA ASP A 289 -10.01 -11.70 -16.83
C ASP A 289 -9.26 -10.74 -15.91
N LEU A 290 -8.92 -9.53 -16.40
CA LEU A 290 -8.23 -8.52 -15.64
C LEU A 290 -9.22 -7.48 -15.09
N TYR A 291 -8.74 -6.52 -14.34
CA TYR A 291 -9.60 -5.53 -13.66
C TYR A 291 -10.52 -4.80 -14.63
N PRO A 292 -11.84 -4.82 -14.42
CA PRO A 292 -12.80 -4.16 -15.30
C PRO A 292 -12.72 -2.65 -15.19
N SER A 293 -13.01 -1.96 -16.29
CA SER A 293 -13.23 -0.52 -16.30
C SER A 293 -14.41 -0.16 -15.42
N ASN A 294 -14.32 0.98 -14.72
CA ASN A 294 -15.35 1.39 -13.78
C ASN A 294 -15.40 2.91 -13.62
N GLN A 295 -16.46 3.41 -13.01
CA GLN A 295 -16.65 4.82 -12.77
C GLN A 295 -17.25 5.08 -11.39
N ALA A 296 -16.86 6.21 -10.79
CA ALA A 296 -17.38 6.68 -9.52
C ALA A 296 -17.77 8.15 -9.62
N HIS A 297 -18.94 8.48 -9.07
CA HIS A 297 -19.47 9.84 -9.00
C HIS A 297 -19.87 10.12 -7.55
N THR A 298 -19.51 11.27 -7.00
CA THR A 298 -19.80 11.61 -5.61
C THR A 298 -20.14 13.09 -5.48
N PHE A 299 -21.27 13.39 -4.86
CA PHE A 299 -21.64 14.74 -4.42
C PHE A 299 -21.33 14.89 -2.94
N ILE A 300 -20.75 16.03 -2.57
CA ILE A 300 -20.35 16.35 -1.19
C ILE A 300 -20.92 17.72 -0.85
N LEU A 301 -21.76 17.77 0.18
CA LEU A 301 -22.22 19.00 0.82
C LEU A 301 -21.45 19.13 2.14
N ASN A 302 -20.77 20.24 2.35
CA ASN A 302 -20.07 20.54 3.58
C ASN A 302 -20.44 21.92 4.10
N GLY A 303 -20.42 22.09 5.41
CA GLY A 303 -20.71 23.38 6.02
C GLY A 303 -20.18 23.51 7.43
N ALA A 304 -20.02 24.75 7.85
CA ALA A 304 -19.66 25.10 9.21
C ALA A 304 -20.50 26.31 9.66
N ALA A 305 -20.81 26.37 10.95
CA ALA A 305 -21.54 27.49 11.53
C ALA A 305 -21.11 27.75 12.97
N SER A 306 -20.95 29.03 13.32
CA SER A 306 -20.81 29.49 14.68
C SER A 306 -22.22 29.69 15.28
N LEU A 307 -22.56 28.87 16.26
CA LEU A 307 -23.86 28.86 16.95
C LEU A 307 -23.78 29.68 18.26
N PRO A 308 -24.93 30.03 18.86
CA PRO A 308 -24.95 30.64 20.19
C PRO A 308 -24.16 29.82 21.23
N PHE A 309 -23.85 30.45 22.37
CA PHE A 309 -23.13 29.82 23.47
C PHE A 309 -21.71 29.28 23.10
N LYS A 310 -20.96 30.01 22.26
CA LYS A 310 -19.61 29.64 21.81
C LYS A 310 -19.53 28.21 21.27
N THR A 311 -20.58 27.81 20.55
CA THR A 311 -20.66 26.49 19.91
C THR A 311 -20.31 26.61 18.44
N ASN A 312 -19.46 25.72 17.92
CA ASN A 312 -19.19 25.60 16.50
C ASN A 312 -19.70 24.25 15.99
N PHE A 313 -20.44 24.29 14.90
CA PHE A 313 -20.88 23.13 14.15
C PHE A 313 -20.02 22.98 12.88
N ILE A 314 -19.61 21.75 12.59
CA ILE A 314 -18.96 21.37 11.32
C ILE A 314 -19.65 20.11 10.83
N GLY A 315 -20.14 20.13 9.58
CA GLY A 315 -20.85 19.01 8.99
C GLY A 315 -20.44 18.72 7.56
N ALA A 316 -20.53 17.45 7.17
CA ALA A 316 -20.40 17.02 5.79
C ALA A 316 -21.36 15.86 5.52
N PHE A 317 -21.98 15.88 4.36
CA PHE A 317 -22.78 14.80 3.80
C PHE A 317 -22.23 14.47 2.41
N SER A 318 -22.06 13.18 2.11
CA SER A 318 -21.75 12.74 0.75
C SER A 318 -22.61 11.57 0.33
N TYR A 319 -22.94 11.55 -0.95
CA TYR A 319 -23.65 10.47 -1.61
C TYR A 319 -23.05 10.24 -2.99
N GLY A 320 -22.88 8.96 -3.37
CA GLY A 320 -22.25 8.63 -4.63
C GLY A 320 -22.76 7.36 -5.29
N TRP A 321 -22.25 7.12 -6.49
CA TRP A 321 -22.44 5.90 -7.27
C TRP A 321 -21.08 5.38 -7.72
N ARG A 322 -20.90 4.07 -7.63
CA ARG A 322 -19.77 3.33 -8.20
C ARG A 322 -20.32 2.26 -9.11
N LEU A 323 -20.01 2.36 -10.39
CA LEU A 323 -20.64 1.57 -11.44
C LEU A 323 -19.61 0.78 -12.22
N GLN A 324 -19.95 -0.47 -12.56
CA GLN A 324 -19.13 -1.34 -13.40
C GLN A 324 -20.06 -2.25 -14.20
N ASN A 325 -19.89 -2.34 -15.53
CA ASN A 325 -20.75 -3.13 -16.41
C ASN A 325 -20.00 -3.82 -17.55
N ASP A 326 -18.70 -4.03 -17.42
CA ASP A 326 -17.94 -4.78 -18.41
C ASP A 326 -18.55 -6.18 -18.58
N PRO A 327 -18.63 -6.69 -19.82
CA PRO A 327 -19.21 -7.98 -20.09
C PRO A 327 -18.32 -9.11 -19.56
N PHE A 328 -18.93 -10.16 -19.00
CA PHE A 328 -18.19 -11.35 -18.64
C PHE A 328 -17.56 -12.01 -19.87
N LEU A 329 -16.30 -12.37 -19.76
CA LEU A 329 -15.66 -13.27 -20.71
C LEU A 329 -16.15 -14.69 -20.51
N PRO A 330 -16.15 -15.57 -21.55
CA PRO A 330 -16.35 -17.00 -21.35
C PRO A 330 -15.37 -17.54 -20.29
N PHE A 331 -15.84 -18.30 -19.32
CA PHE A 331 -15.04 -18.76 -18.17
C PHE A 331 -13.96 -19.78 -18.53
N THR A 332 -14.03 -20.36 -19.74
CA THR A 332 -12.97 -21.21 -20.28
C THR A 332 -12.77 -20.95 -21.78
N ILE A 333 -11.51 -21.12 -22.21
CA ILE A 333 -11.11 -21.14 -23.63
C ILE A 333 -10.71 -22.56 -24.08
N ASN A 334 -10.90 -23.58 -23.22
CA ASN A 334 -10.65 -24.97 -23.54
C ASN A 334 -11.73 -25.50 -24.49
N SER A 335 -11.35 -25.79 -25.73
CA SER A 335 -12.27 -26.23 -26.77
C SER A 335 -12.89 -27.64 -26.53
N ALA A 336 -12.30 -28.44 -25.64
CA ALA A 336 -12.79 -29.73 -25.24
C ALA A 336 -13.90 -29.69 -24.18
N VAL A 337 -14.27 -28.51 -23.70
CA VAL A 337 -15.22 -28.31 -22.62
C VAL A 337 -16.42 -27.50 -23.09
N ILE A 338 -17.63 -27.97 -22.78
CA ILE A 338 -18.87 -27.26 -23.06
C ILE A 338 -19.26 -26.47 -21.84
N GLN A 339 -19.31 -25.14 -21.97
CA GLN A 339 -19.67 -24.24 -20.88
C GLN A 339 -21.18 -24.01 -20.83
N PRO A 340 -21.85 -24.25 -19.68
CA PRO A 340 -23.20 -23.81 -19.46
C PRO A 340 -23.34 -22.29 -19.57
N THR A 341 -24.48 -21.81 -20.08
CA THR A 341 -24.75 -20.40 -20.24
C THR A 341 -25.17 -19.78 -18.91
N ILE A 342 -24.55 -18.68 -18.53
CA ILE A 342 -25.02 -17.87 -17.41
C ILE A 342 -26.12 -16.88 -17.84
N SER A 343 -27.04 -16.59 -16.94
CA SER A 343 -28.25 -15.78 -17.22
C SER A 343 -27.96 -14.30 -17.49
N ARG A 344 -26.73 -13.83 -17.26
CA ARG A 344 -26.35 -12.41 -17.32
C ARG A 344 -25.09 -12.19 -18.13
N ARG A 345 -25.02 -11.03 -18.81
CA ARG A 345 -23.86 -10.65 -19.62
C ARG A 345 -22.77 -9.93 -18.81
N SER A 346 -23.11 -9.31 -17.68
CA SER A 346 -22.18 -8.55 -16.82
C SER A 346 -22.64 -8.63 -15.37
N LEU A 347 -21.76 -8.27 -14.44
CA LEU A 347 -22.12 -8.10 -13.03
C LEU A 347 -23.16 -6.97 -12.83
N ASP A 348 -23.12 -5.92 -13.65
CA ASP A 348 -23.96 -4.74 -13.51
C ASP A 348 -23.79 -4.11 -12.11
N GLY A 349 -22.51 -3.91 -11.74
CA GLY A 349 -22.11 -3.45 -10.42
C GLY A 349 -22.65 -2.07 -10.12
N ASP A 350 -23.38 -1.92 -9.01
CA ASP A 350 -23.94 -0.65 -8.49
C ASP A 350 -23.71 -0.59 -6.99
N VAL A 351 -22.80 0.27 -6.54
CA VAL A 351 -22.58 0.54 -5.11
C VAL A 351 -22.87 2.00 -4.82
N ARG A 352 -23.63 2.28 -3.77
CA ARG A 352 -24.09 3.62 -3.39
C ARG A 352 -23.55 4.02 -2.01
N PRO A 353 -22.30 4.51 -1.91
CA PRO A 353 -21.76 4.94 -0.63
C PRO A 353 -22.47 6.21 -0.14
N THR A 354 -22.83 6.22 1.13
CA THR A 354 -23.36 7.37 1.85
C THR A 354 -22.48 7.69 3.05
N MET A 355 -22.13 8.94 3.27
CA MET A 355 -21.35 9.36 4.44
C MET A 355 -21.96 10.61 5.07
N ILE A 356 -22.07 10.61 6.40
CA ILE A 356 -22.44 11.75 7.22
C ILE A 356 -21.33 11.94 8.27
N ASN A 357 -20.84 13.17 8.39
CA ASN A 357 -19.96 13.57 9.50
C ASN A 357 -20.55 14.83 10.12
N ALA A 358 -20.67 14.86 11.44
CA ALA A 358 -21.10 16.03 12.19
C ALA A 358 -20.23 16.17 13.45
N THR A 359 -19.78 17.38 13.73
CA THR A 359 -18.99 17.70 14.93
C THR A 359 -19.52 18.98 15.54
N LEU A 360 -19.75 18.95 16.84
CA LEU A 360 -20.07 20.10 17.68
C LEU A 360 -18.91 20.32 18.65
N VAL A 361 -18.41 21.55 18.72
CA VAL A 361 -17.38 21.96 19.68
C VAL A 361 -17.94 23.13 20.48
N ASN A 362 -17.98 23.00 21.80
CA ASN A 362 -18.48 24.01 22.70
C ASN A 362 -17.41 24.45 23.71
N ASN A 363 -17.21 25.77 23.83
CA ASN A 363 -16.29 26.41 24.78
C ASN A 363 -17.03 27.48 25.59
N PHE A 364 -18.30 27.25 25.90
CA PHE A 364 -19.13 28.23 26.63
C PHE A 364 -18.69 28.44 28.07
N PHE A 365 -18.38 27.36 28.76
CA PHE A 365 -17.89 27.43 30.13
C PHE A 365 -16.42 27.78 30.16
N ARG A 366 -16.02 28.57 31.13
CA ARG A 366 -14.61 28.84 31.37
C ARG A 366 -13.93 27.54 31.78
N ASP A 367 -12.77 27.29 31.24
CA ASP A 367 -11.92 26.12 31.52
C ASP A 367 -12.50 24.76 31.12
N VAL A 368 -13.71 24.69 30.53
CA VAL A 368 -14.31 23.45 30.04
C VAL A 368 -14.47 23.49 28.53
N GLY A 369 -13.94 22.52 27.82
CA GLY A 369 -14.20 22.27 26.41
C GLY A 369 -14.99 20.96 26.22
N LEU A 370 -16.06 20.99 25.42
CA LEU A 370 -16.88 19.84 25.08
C LEU A 370 -16.83 19.62 23.58
N LYS A 371 -16.70 18.36 23.15
CA LYS A 371 -16.77 17.97 21.74
C LYS A 371 -17.69 16.75 21.61
N ALA A 372 -18.64 16.82 20.69
CA ALA A 372 -19.46 15.70 20.26
C ALA A 372 -19.24 15.48 18.77
N SER A 373 -19.05 14.24 18.35
CA SER A 373 -18.87 13.87 16.96
C SER A 373 -19.76 12.67 16.61
N TYR A 374 -20.32 12.71 15.40
CA TYR A 374 -21.06 11.62 14.81
C TYR A 374 -20.51 11.34 13.41
N ARG A 375 -20.29 10.08 13.09
CA ARG A 375 -19.94 9.62 11.76
C ARG A 375 -20.80 8.42 11.39
N TYR A 376 -21.41 8.49 10.22
CA TYR A 376 -22.10 7.39 9.56
C TYR A 376 -21.44 7.13 8.21
N TYR A 377 -21.23 5.88 7.90
CA TYR A 377 -20.79 5.42 6.59
C TYR A 377 -21.58 4.18 6.20
N ASP A 378 -22.15 4.20 5.01
CA ASP A 378 -22.91 3.10 4.45
C ASP A 378 -22.31 2.74 3.08
N PHE A 379 -21.97 1.49 2.92
CA PHE A 379 -21.52 0.88 1.67
C PHE A 379 -22.64 -0.03 1.16
N ASP A 380 -23.64 0.57 0.51
CA ASP A 380 -24.84 -0.10 0.00
C ASP A 380 -24.54 -0.68 -1.39
N ASN A 381 -24.27 -1.99 -1.46
CA ASN A 381 -23.98 -2.70 -2.70
C ASN A 381 -25.28 -3.28 -3.28
N ARG A 382 -25.82 -2.61 -4.30
CA ARG A 382 -27.04 -2.97 -5.02
C ARG A 382 -26.83 -3.85 -6.24
N SER A 383 -25.61 -4.33 -6.45
CA SER A 383 -25.31 -5.23 -7.55
C SER A 383 -26.18 -6.48 -7.46
N LYS A 384 -26.71 -6.90 -8.59
CA LYS A 384 -27.55 -8.09 -8.64
C LYS A 384 -26.69 -9.32 -8.49
N ARG A 385 -27.22 -10.35 -7.84
CA ARG A 385 -26.54 -11.64 -7.69
C ARG A 385 -26.46 -12.36 -9.03
N VAL A 386 -25.35 -13.02 -9.29
CA VAL A 386 -25.09 -13.84 -10.48
C VAL A 386 -25.17 -15.30 -10.07
N LEU A 387 -26.05 -16.04 -10.74
CA LEU A 387 -26.20 -17.48 -10.55
C LEU A 387 -25.27 -18.20 -11.52
N LEU A 388 -24.39 -19.05 -11.00
CA LEU A 388 -23.61 -20.03 -11.73
C LEU A 388 -24.33 -21.38 -11.57
N PRO A 389 -24.92 -21.96 -12.66
CA PRO A 389 -25.67 -23.17 -12.55
C PRO A 389 -24.82 -24.39 -12.18
N ASP A 390 -25.45 -25.47 -11.71
CA ASP A 390 -24.75 -26.74 -11.49
C ASP A 390 -24.04 -27.21 -12.77
N GLY A 391 -22.87 -27.79 -12.61
CA GLY A 391 -22.01 -28.18 -13.71
C GLY A 391 -21.32 -27.02 -14.44
N PHE A 392 -21.40 -25.78 -13.89
CA PHE A 392 -20.70 -24.64 -14.46
C PHE A 392 -19.18 -24.83 -14.39
N ILE A 393 -18.50 -24.54 -15.50
CA ILE A 393 -17.05 -24.71 -15.61
C ILE A 393 -16.39 -23.49 -15.01
N VAL A 394 -15.63 -23.65 -13.92
CA VAL A 394 -15.00 -22.57 -13.15
C VAL A 394 -13.58 -22.23 -13.61
N ASN A 395 -12.99 -23.05 -14.48
CA ASN A 395 -11.63 -22.84 -15.01
C ASN A 395 -11.39 -23.60 -16.32
N ASP A 396 -10.22 -23.36 -16.94
CA ASP A 396 -9.85 -23.94 -18.23
C ASP A 396 -9.64 -25.47 -18.23
N GLN A 397 -9.65 -26.13 -17.08
CA GLN A 397 -9.47 -27.59 -16.98
C GLN A 397 -10.76 -28.39 -16.98
N GLY A 398 -11.88 -27.71 -17.05
CA GLY A 398 -13.17 -28.37 -17.00
C GLY A 398 -13.63 -28.79 -15.62
N VAL A 399 -13.06 -28.22 -14.56
CA VAL A 399 -13.57 -28.39 -13.19
C VAL A 399 -14.92 -27.73 -13.07
N THR A 400 -15.90 -28.51 -12.65
CA THR A 400 -17.27 -28.04 -12.41
C THR A 400 -17.44 -27.73 -10.92
N ASN A 401 -18.28 -26.73 -10.60
CA ASN A 401 -18.90 -26.64 -9.30
C ASN A 401 -19.87 -27.82 -9.14
N GLY A 402 -19.86 -28.51 -8.03
CA GLY A 402 -20.76 -29.61 -7.73
C GLY A 402 -22.19 -29.20 -7.40
N THR A 403 -22.45 -27.90 -7.26
CA THR A 403 -23.74 -27.31 -6.89
C THR A 403 -23.89 -25.93 -7.52
N GLU A 404 -25.09 -25.40 -7.56
CA GLU A 404 -25.33 -24.00 -7.96
C GLU A 404 -24.63 -23.03 -7.02
N LEU A 405 -23.90 -22.06 -7.57
CA LEU A 405 -23.23 -20.99 -6.81
C LEU A 405 -23.89 -19.64 -7.10
N LEU A 406 -24.08 -18.84 -6.07
CA LEU A 406 -24.69 -17.53 -6.19
C LEU A 406 -23.72 -16.46 -5.67
N SER A 407 -23.37 -15.48 -6.53
CA SER A 407 -22.50 -14.38 -6.14
C SER A 407 -23.09 -13.53 -5.02
N PHE A 408 -22.24 -12.84 -4.26
CA PHE A 408 -22.64 -12.15 -3.04
C PHE A 408 -22.28 -10.66 -3.07
N PRO A 409 -23.26 -9.75 -3.18
CA PRO A 409 -23.03 -8.32 -3.03
C PRO A 409 -22.83 -8.01 -1.54
N TYR A 410 -21.60 -7.69 -1.17
CA TYR A 410 -21.26 -7.35 0.21
C TYR A 410 -21.62 -5.90 0.53
N SER A 411 -22.45 -5.69 1.57
CA SER A 411 -22.83 -4.37 2.08
C SER A 411 -22.52 -4.26 3.57
N TYR A 412 -22.22 -3.06 4.02
CA TYR A 412 -22.06 -2.78 5.45
C TYR A 412 -22.33 -1.33 5.79
N ALA A 413 -22.79 -1.09 7.01
CA ALA A 413 -22.94 0.24 7.59
C ALA A 413 -22.13 0.38 8.88
N LYS A 414 -21.47 1.52 9.06
CA LYS A 414 -20.66 1.84 10.23
C LYS A 414 -21.11 3.15 10.84
N GLN A 415 -21.33 3.15 12.17
CA GLN A 415 -21.69 4.34 12.93
C GLN A 415 -20.66 4.55 14.05
N ASN A 416 -20.26 5.80 14.25
CA ASN A 416 -19.39 6.18 15.35
C ASN A 416 -19.96 7.40 16.07
N ILE A 417 -20.00 7.34 17.40
CA ILE A 417 -20.25 8.49 18.27
C ILE A 417 -19.01 8.71 19.13
N GLY A 418 -18.54 9.94 19.18
CA GLY A 418 -17.45 10.37 20.06
C GLY A 418 -17.89 11.52 20.94
N LEU A 419 -17.62 11.43 22.23
CA LEU A 419 -17.85 12.47 23.22
C LEU A 419 -16.55 12.74 23.97
N ASP A 420 -16.05 13.95 23.92
CA ASP A 420 -14.84 14.36 24.61
C ASP A 420 -15.16 15.56 25.51
N ALA A 421 -14.74 15.49 26.77
CA ALA A 421 -14.77 16.60 27.70
C ALA A 421 -13.34 16.92 28.15
N SER A 422 -12.98 18.18 28.17
CA SER A 422 -11.69 18.64 28.67
C SER A 422 -11.92 19.68 29.76
N TYR A 423 -11.08 19.65 30.82
CA TYR A 423 -11.13 20.57 31.93
C TYR A 423 -9.72 21.05 32.29
N ASN A 424 -9.53 22.35 32.31
CA ASN A 424 -8.29 22.98 32.78
C ASN A 424 -8.32 23.00 34.33
N VAL A 425 -7.82 21.92 34.94
CA VAL A 425 -7.79 21.73 36.41
C VAL A 425 -6.93 22.81 37.06
N ALA A 426 -5.81 23.11 36.42
CA ALA A 426 -4.86 24.15 36.82
C ALA A 426 -4.14 24.69 35.59
N ARG A 427 -3.38 25.79 35.72
CA ARG A 427 -2.57 26.33 34.61
C ARG A 427 -1.58 25.32 34.01
N TRP A 428 -1.17 24.36 34.83
CA TRP A 428 -0.20 23.33 34.46
C TRP A 428 -0.85 21.95 34.17
N LEU A 429 -2.17 21.79 34.36
CA LEU A 429 -2.85 20.50 34.20
C LEU A 429 -4.18 20.65 33.45
N THR A 430 -4.28 20.01 32.29
CA THR A 430 -5.56 19.79 31.58
C THR A 430 -5.91 18.31 31.63
N ALA A 431 -7.05 17.96 32.19
CA ALA A 431 -7.62 16.62 32.18
C ALA A 431 -8.67 16.50 31.07
N LYS A 432 -8.64 15.40 30.34
CA LYS A 432 -9.62 15.09 29.28
C LYS A 432 -10.20 13.70 29.54
N LEU A 433 -11.50 13.54 29.29
CA LEU A 433 -12.18 12.26 29.32
C LEU A 433 -12.86 12.04 27.97
N GLY A 434 -12.54 10.94 27.32
CA GLY A 434 -13.15 10.56 26.04
C GLY A 434 -14.01 9.31 26.17
N TYR A 435 -15.17 9.32 25.49
CA TYR A 435 -16.01 8.17 25.26
C TYR A 435 -16.24 8.00 23.77
N GLY A 436 -16.18 6.76 23.27
CA GLY A 436 -16.50 6.41 21.90
C GLY A 436 -17.40 5.18 21.84
N TRP A 437 -18.34 5.21 20.94
CA TRP A 437 -19.13 4.06 20.56
C TRP A 437 -19.07 3.86 19.05
N GLU A 438 -18.80 2.63 18.63
CA GLU A 438 -18.80 2.19 17.25
C GLU A 438 -19.77 1.03 17.07
N ARG A 439 -20.63 1.11 16.07
CA ARG A 439 -21.46 0.01 15.61
C ARG A 439 -21.11 -0.30 14.16
N MET A 440 -20.87 -1.58 13.89
CA MET A 440 -20.70 -2.12 12.55
C MET A 440 -21.84 -3.08 12.26
N HIS A 441 -22.62 -2.81 11.22
CA HIS A 441 -23.61 -3.73 10.66
C HIS A 441 -23.08 -4.28 9.34
N ARG A 442 -23.13 -5.59 9.16
CA ARG A 442 -22.72 -6.30 7.93
C ARG A 442 -23.88 -7.12 7.42
N GLU A 443 -24.04 -7.16 6.12
CA GLU A 443 -25.02 -8.05 5.54
C GLU A 443 -24.41 -9.44 5.36
N TYR A 444 -25.24 -10.40 5.21
CA TYR A 444 -25.10 -11.87 5.20
C TYR A 444 -23.75 -12.53 4.97
N ALA A 445 -22.77 -11.92 4.37
CA ALA A 445 -21.53 -12.57 3.96
C ALA A 445 -20.49 -12.71 5.07
N ARG A 446 -20.88 -12.44 6.32
CA ARG A 446 -19.94 -12.47 7.45
C ARG A 446 -20.56 -13.23 8.64
N GLU A 447 -19.69 -13.83 9.41
CA GLU A 447 -20.04 -14.64 10.58
C GLU A 447 -20.71 -13.81 11.68
N LEU A 448 -20.36 -12.52 11.78
CA LEU A 448 -20.95 -11.58 12.72
C LEU A 448 -21.66 -10.45 11.98
N LEU A 449 -22.99 -10.35 12.08
CA LEU A 449 -23.75 -9.27 11.45
C LEU A 449 -23.58 -7.94 12.17
N ASN A 450 -23.66 -7.95 13.49
CA ASN A 450 -23.57 -6.73 14.29
C ASN A 450 -22.43 -6.82 15.30
N SER A 451 -21.60 -5.80 15.37
CA SER A 451 -20.65 -5.61 16.46
C SER A 451 -20.76 -4.21 17.03
N ASN A 452 -20.67 -4.12 18.35
CA ASN A 452 -20.57 -2.85 19.06
C ASN A 452 -19.23 -2.79 19.77
N GLU A 453 -18.54 -1.64 19.67
CA GLU A 453 -17.31 -1.41 20.42
C GLU A 453 -17.46 -0.10 21.22
N HIS A 454 -17.28 -0.20 22.53
CA HIS A 454 -17.24 0.94 23.44
C HIS A 454 -15.78 1.26 23.77
N SER A 455 -15.43 2.53 23.80
CA SER A 455 -14.11 2.96 24.22
C SER A 455 -14.21 4.12 25.19
N PHE A 456 -13.39 4.13 26.21
CA PHE A 456 -13.34 5.21 27.19
C PHE A 456 -11.96 5.32 27.82
N GLY A 457 -11.61 6.53 28.24
CA GLY A 457 -10.34 6.73 28.92
C GLY A 457 -9.95 8.19 29.11
N PRO A 458 -9.08 8.44 30.10
CA PRO A 458 -8.54 9.76 30.39
C PRO A 458 -7.29 10.09 29.54
N THR A 459 -7.06 11.40 29.35
CA THR A 459 -5.81 11.97 28.88
C THR A 459 -5.46 13.15 29.77
N PHE A 460 -4.20 13.25 30.20
CA PHE A 460 -3.67 14.31 31.00
C PHE A 460 -2.55 15.04 30.25
N ASP A 461 -2.73 16.34 30.01
CA ASP A 461 -1.68 17.22 29.53
C ASP A 461 -1.10 17.99 30.73
N ILE A 462 0.15 17.75 31.05
CA ILE A 462 0.84 18.24 32.25
C ILE A 462 1.99 19.16 31.81
N LYS A 463 1.92 20.43 32.16
CA LYS A 463 2.90 21.48 31.82
C LYS A 463 3.38 22.19 33.09
N PRO A 464 4.17 21.52 33.94
CA PRO A 464 4.59 22.09 35.23
C PRO A 464 5.43 23.34 35.08
N THR A 465 6.14 23.50 33.96
CA THR A 465 6.90 24.68 33.59
C THR A 465 6.60 25.05 32.11
N ALA A 466 7.08 26.22 31.68
CA ALA A 466 6.93 26.64 30.27
C ALA A 466 7.73 25.77 29.28
N TRP A 467 8.75 25.09 29.76
CA TRP A 467 9.68 24.28 28.96
C TRP A 467 9.44 22.76 29.06
N THR A 468 8.38 22.32 29.77
CA THR A 468 8.03 20.89 29.88
C THR A 468 6.60 20.60 29.43
N LEU A 469 6.42 19.50 28.70
CA LEU A 469 5.14 18.91 28.37
C LEU A 469 5.20 17.41 28.59
N PHE A 470 4.27 16.90 29.40
CA PHE A 470 3.99 15.48 29.52
C PHE A 470 2.55 15.24 29.10
N ARG A 471 2.31 14.23 28.26
CA ARG A 471 0.97 13.73 27.94
C ARG A 471 0.88 12.26 28.30
N LEU A 472 -0.07 11.94 29.16
CA LEU A 472 -0.43 10.59 29.53
C LEU A 472 -1.82 10.28 29.01
N SER A 473 -1.98 9.22 28.27
CA SER A 473 -3.27 8.81 27.71
C SER A 473 -3.49 7.31 27.95
N TYR A 474 -4.64 6.97 28.46
CA TYR A 474 -5.10 5.59 28.55
C TYR A 474 -6.45 5.46 27.90
N ARG A 475 -6.68 4.40 27.11
CA ARG A 475 -7.99 4.11 26.50
C ARG A 475 -8.27 2.62 26.51
N ARG A 476 -9.40 2.24 27.06
CA ARG A 476 -9.96 0.90 27.03
C ARG A 476 -10.98 0.79 25.92
N PHE A 477 -10.91 -0.32 25.15
CA PHE A 477 -11.90 -0.66 24.11
C PHE A 477 -12.49 -2.03 24.42
N LEU A 478 -13.81 -2.15 24.28
CA LEU A 478 -14.57 -3.37 24.53
C LEU A 478 -15.46 -3.64 23.33
N ARG A 479 -15.07 -4.60 22.50
CA ARG A 479 -15.86 -5.05 21.36
C ARG A 479 -16.62 -6.30 21.71
N ASP A 480 -17.92 -6.28 21.46
CA ASP A 480 -18.82 -7.40 21.64
C ASP A 480 -19.05 -8.18 20.33
N ALA A 481 -19.22 -9.50 20.43
CA ALA A 481 -19.43 -10.42 19.33
C ALA A 481 -20.30 -11.61 19.78
N HIS A 482 -21.48 -11.35 20.34
CA HIS A 482 -22.34 -12.39 20.92
C HIS A 482 -22.93 -13.32 19.85
N ASP A 483 -23.34 -12.77 18.71
CA ASP A 483 -24.06 -13.49 17.66
C ASP A 483 -23.13 -13.99 16.55
N TYR A 484 -21.92 -14.44 16.92
CA TYR A 484 -20.99 -15.01 15.95
C TYR A 484 -21.45 -16.41 15.53
N ASP A 485 -21.72 -16.58 14.24
CA ASP A 485 -22.19 -17.81 13.63
C ASP A 485 -21.24 -18.23 12.51
N ALA A 486 -20.45 -19.25 12.73
CA ALA A 486 -19.45 -19.75 11.78
C ALA A 486 -20.08 -20.30 10.48
N GLY A 487 -21.34 -20.73 10.56
CA GLY A 487 -22.10 -21.27 9.42
C GLY A 487 -22.81 -20.22 8.56
N ARG A 488 -22.84 -18.94 8.97
CA ARG A 488 -23.65 -17.91 8.26
C ARG A 488 -23.22 -17.65 6.83
N ASN A 489 -21.96 -17.85 6.47
CA ASN A 489 -21.48 -17.76 5.10
C ASN A 489 -21.99 -18.87 4.17
N ALA A 490 -22.63 -19.87 4.73
CA ALA A 490 -23.19 -21.01 4.03
C ALA A 490 -24.31 -20.67 3.05
N ALA A 491 -24.96 -19.54 3.22
CA ALA A 491 -26.01 -19.06 2.32
C ALA A 491 -25.52 -18.72 0.90
N VAL A 492 -24.23 -18.90 0.62
CA VAL A 492 -23.64 -18.63 -0.71
C VAL A 492 -23.84 -19.82 -1.66
N GLU A 493 -23.93 -21.03 -1.16
CA GLU A 493 -24.10 -22.24 -1.95
C GLU A 493 -25.58 -22.65 -1.95
N ILE A 494 -26.20 -22.68 -3.14
CA ILE A 494 -27.57 -23.16 -3.32
C ILE A 494 -27.49 -24.69 -3.41
N GLY A 495 -28.30 -25.39 -2.62
CA GLY A 495 -28.34 -26.84 -2.60
C GLY A 495 -27.64 -27.49 -1.40
N GLU A 496 -26.79 -26.77 -0.69
CA GLU A 496 -26.31 -27.22 0.62
C GLU A 496 -27.18 -26.64 1.76
N THR A 497 -27.49 -27.48 2.75
CA THR A 497 -28.19 -27.00 3.92
C THR A 497 -27.25 -26.11 4.75
N PRO A 498 -27.77 -25.12 5.51
CA PRO A 498 -26.93 -24.38 6.47
C PRO A 498 -26.16 -25.25 7.43
N GLU A 499 -26.68 -26.45 7.72
CA GLU A 499 -26.04 -27.45 8.57
C GLU A 499 -24.83 -28.10 7.89
N ASP A 500 -24.93 -28.52 6.62
CA ASP A 500 -23.82 -29.14 5.89
C ASP A 500 -22.63 -28.16 5.77
N VAL A 501 -22.91 -26.90 5.50
CA VAL A 501 -21.86 -25.88 5.44
C VAL A 501 -21.31 -25.53 6.83
N ARG A 502 -22.14 -25.54 7.86
CA ARG A 502 -21.69 -25.37 9.25
C ARG A 502 -20.73 -26.49 9.65
N LEU A 503 -21.03 -27.74 9.29
CA LEU A 503 -20.19 -28.91 9.54
C LEU A 503 -18.87 -28.87 8.76
N SER A 504 -18.84 -28.23 7.59
CA SER A 504 -17.60 -28.06 6.83
C SER A 504 -16.66 -26.99 7.42
N ARG A 505 -17.13 -26.18 8.38
CA ARG A 505 -16.40 -25.06 8.98
C ARG A 505 -16.03 -25.34 10.44
N LEU A 506 -14.95 -24.73 10.86
CA LEU A 506 -14.45 -24.84 12.24
C LEU A 506 -15.23 -23.89 13.14
N GLU A 507 -16.17 -24.39 13.93
CA GLU A 507 -17.05 -23.58 14.80
C GLU A 507 -16.27 -22.74 15.85
N GLU A 508 -15.14 -23.23 16.34
CA GLU A 508 -14.30 -22.52 17.31
C GLU A 508 -13.45 -21.41 16.69
N LEU A 509 -13.36 -21.35 15.36
CA LEU A 509 -12.60 -20.32 14.67
C LEU A 509 -13.27 -18.95 14.84
N ARG A 510 -12.52 -18.01 15.35
CA ARG A 510 -12.92 -16.59 15.40
C ARG A 510 -11.96 -15.76 14.56
N LYS A 511 -12.50 -15.07 13.56
CA LYS A 511 -11.73 -14.12 12.74
C LYS A 511 -11.49 -12.87 13.58
N PHE A 512 -10.26 -12.44 13.70
CA PHE A 512 -9.83 -11.36 14.62
C PHE A 512 -10.53 -10.02 14.36
N ASP A 513 -10.93 -9.76 13.11
CA ASP A 513 -11.66 -8.56 12.69
C ASP A 513 -13.09 -8.53 13.22
N GLN A 514 -13.67 -9.67 13.58
CA GLN A 514 -15.05 -9.83 14.07
C GLN A 514 -15.13 -10.34 15.51
N ALA A 515 -14.11 -11.00 16.00
CA ALA A 515 -14.08 -11.60 17.35
C ALA A 515 -14.32 -10.56 18.45
N ALA A 516 -14.86 -11.02 19.59
CA ALA A 516 -14.89 -10.20 20.80
C ALA A 516 -13.47 -9.79 21.19
N ARG A 517 -13.28 -8.49 21.48
CA ARG A 517 -11.95 -7.94 21.75
C ARG A 517 -11.96 -7.01 22.96
N GLN A 518 -10.95 -7.14 23.77
CA GLN A 518 -10.61 -6.20 24.81
C GLN A 518 -9.24 -5.61 24.48
N ARG A 519 -9.20 -4.30 24.25
CA ARG A 519 -7.97 -3.56 23.95
C ARG A 519 -7.69 -2.58 25.08
N ASP A 520 -6.47 -2.61 25.58
CA ASP A 520 -5.89 -1.57 26.41
C ASP A 520 -4.84 -0.81 25.60
N ARG A 521 -4.98 0.49 25.48
CA ARG A 521 -3.98 1.35 24.86
C ARG A 521 -3.49 2.37 25.87
N PHE A 522 -2.19 2.43 26.07
CA PHE A 522 -1.50 3.44 26.85
C PHE A 522 -0.55 4.18 25.95
N SER A 523 -0.53 5.52 26.04
CA SER A 523 0.40 6.38 25.33
C SER A 523 0.99 7.40 26.29
N PHE A 524 2.31 7.53 26.26
CA PHE A 524 3.06 8.57 26.93
C PHE A 524 3.85 9.37 25.90
N PHE A 525 3.80 10.68 26.02
CA PHE A 525 4.62 11.60 25.23
C PHE A 525 5.22 12.65 26.13
N THR A 526 6.48 12.99 25.91
CA THR A 526 7.17 14.06 26.63
C THR A 526 7.99 14.93 25.69
N GLN A 527 8.01 16.23 25.98
CA GLN A 527 8.93 17.19 25.40
C GLN A 527 9.47 18.06 26.53
N ILE A 528 10.78 18.18 26.59
CA ILE A 528 11.50 18.90 27.65
C ILE A 528 12.56 19.76 26.98
N SER A 529 12.51 21.08 27.17
CA SER A 529 13.49 22.04 26.65
C SER A 529 14.19 22.75 27.82
N PRO A 530 15.10 22.03 28.53
CA PRO A 530 15.70 22.54 29.77
C PRO A 530 16.63 23.73 29.55
N LEU A 531 17.11 23.88 28.32
CA LEU A 531 17.89 25.01 27.83
C LEU A 531 17.23 25.53 26.55
N GLU A 532 17.46 26.80 26.22
CA GLU A 532 16.92 27.40 24.97
C GLU A 532 17.39 26.67 23.71
N ASN A 533 18.56 26.06 23.77
CA ASN A 533 19.21 25.38 22.67
C ASN A 533 19.16 23.84 22.76
N LEU A 534 18.43 23.27 23.73
CA LEU A 534 18.30 21.82 23.89
C LEU A 534 16.83 21.44 24.03
N THR A 535 16.33 20.58 23.11
CA THR A 535 15.02 19.94 23.21
C THR A 535 15.21 18.44 23.25
N LEU A 536 14.66 17.81 24.27
CA LEU A 536 14.52 16.36 24.40
C LEU A 536 13.07 15.99 24.15
N HIS A 537 12.82 14.91 23.43
CA HIS A 537 11.48 14.37 23.25
C HIS A 537 11.50 12.87 23.39
N GLY A 538 10.39 12.31 23.82
CA GLY A 538 10.26 10.87 23.97
C GLY A 538 8.79 10.45 23.94
N GLY A 539 8.58 9.20 23.60
CA GLY A 539 7.26 8.57 23.52
C GLY A 539 7.30 7.12 23.94
N PHE A 540 6.17 6.63 24.37
CA PHE A 540 5.93 5.21 24.59
C PHE A 540 4.48 4.89 24.25
N ASP A 541 4.26 4.09 23.21
CA ASP A 541 2.96 3.52 22.91
C ASP A 541 2.94 2.04 23.28
N PHE A 542 1.86 1.63 23.92
CA PHE A 542 1.60 0.25 24.29
C PHE A 542 0.16 -0.10 23.93
N THR A 543 -0.01 -1.18 23.19
CA THR A 543 -1.33 -1.76 22.87
C THR A 543 -1.35 -3.22 23.26
N ASN A 544 -2.44 -3.67 23.88
CA ASN A 544 -2.64 -5.07 24.28
C ASN A 544 -4.06 -5.49 23.92
N ASP A 545 -4.16 -6.25 22.83
CA ASP A 545 -5.40 -6.87 22.36
C ASP A 545 -5.54 -8.27 22.92
N ARG A 546 -6.69 -8.56 23.50
CA ARG A 546 -7.09 -9.89 23.95
C ARG A 546 -8.40 -10.28 23.30
N TYR A 547 -8.49 -11.52 22.86
CA TYR A 547 -9.68 -12.08 22.22
C TYR A 547 -10.27 -13.18 23.10
N PRO A 548 -11.03 -12.82 24.16
CA PRO A 548 -11.36 -13.73 25.29
C PRO A 548 -12.25 -14.91 24.91
N ARG A 549 -12.94 -14.84 23.75
CA ARG A 549 -13.82 -15.92 23.26
C ARG A 549 -13.24 -16.65 22.05
N THR A 550 -11.94 -16.51 21.79
CA THR A 550 -11.27 -17.15 20.68
C THR A 550 -10.50 -18.37 21.16
N VAL A 551 -10.93 -19.54 20.82
CA VAL A 551 -10.21 -20.80 21.04
C VAL A 551 -9.26 -21.03 19.84
N ILE A 552 -9.78 -21.00 18.63
CA ILE A 552 -9.04 -21.12 17.38
C ILE A 552 -8.99 -19.73 16.70
N GLY A 553 -7.81 -19.31 16.30
CA GLY A 553 -7.53 -17.98 15.72
C GLY A 553 -6.55 -17.18 16.58
N VAL A 554 -6.48 -15.88 16.37
CA VAL A 554 -5.64 -14.96 17.13
C VAL A 554 -6.23 -14.77 18.54
N GLN A 555 -5.45 -15.07 19.56
CA GLN A 555 -5.86 -14.97 20.95
C GLN A 555 -5.36 -13.71 21.65
N LYS A 556 -4.20 -13.22 21.22
CA LYS A 556 -3.55 -12.06 21.81
C LYS A 556 -2.63 -11.37 20.80
N ASP A 557 -2.55 -10.05 20.90
CA ASP A 557 -1.62 -9.20 20.16
C ASP A 557 -1.15 -8.07 21.08
N ILE A 558 0.16 -7.83 21.14
CA ILE A 558 0.77 -6.82 21.99
C ILE A 558 1.80 -6.04 21.21
N ASP A 559 1.68 -4.72 21.23
CA ASP A 559 2.61 -3.79 20.58
C ASP A 559 3.29 -2.91 21.62
N TYR A 560 4.59 -2.71 21.44
CA TYR A 560 5.42 -1.78 22.20
C TYR A 560 6.17 -0.87 21.22
N ALA A 561 6.11 0.43 21.44
CA ALA A 561 6.80 1.40 20.61
C ALA A 561 7.40 2.57 21.44
N PRO A 562 8.50 2.36 22.19
CA PRO A 562 9.25 3.46 22.80
C PRO A 562 10.05 4.23 21.74
N SER A 563 10.11 5.55 21.93
CA SER A 563 10.90 6.46 21.14
C SER A 563 11.61 7.49 22.02
N LEU A 564 12.80 7.90 21.60
CA LEU A 564 13.59 8.94 22.27
C LEU A 564 14.36 9.74 21.24
N GLY A 565 14.38 11.04 21.39
CA GLY A 565 15.15 11.89 20.52
C GLY A 565 15.56 13.21 21.16
N PHE A 566 16.46 13.91 20.49
CA PHE A 566 16.96 15.21 20.92
C PHE A 566 17.31 16.11 19.74
N ILE A 567 17.22 17.41 19.98
CA ILE A 567 17.78 18.47 19.13
C ILE A 567 18.61 19.36 20.03
N TYR A 568 19.89 19.55 19.70
CA TYR A 568 20.82 20.34 20.45
C TYR A 568 21.60 21.32 19.57
N ALA A 569 21.46 22.58 19.79
CA ALA A 569 22.16 23.65 19.09
C ALA A 569 23.18 24.34 20.04
N PRO A 570 24.35 23.70 20.33
CA PRO A 570 25.32 24.24 21.29
C PRO A 570 25.89 25.60 20.88
N LEU A 571 25.90 25.86 19.58
CA LEU A 571 26.41 27.08 18.96
C LEU A 571 25.42 27.56 17.90
N GLU A 572 25.40 28.85 17.59
CA GLU A 572 24.51 29.42 16.57
C GLU A 572 24.68 28.77 15.17
N TRP A 573 25.86 28.24 14.92
CA TRP A 573 26.23 27.62 13.63
C TRP A 573 26.17 26.10 13.63
N LEU A 574 25.88 25.45 14.76
CA LEU A 574 25.88 23.98 14.90
C LEU A 574 24.58 23.52 15.54
N SER A 575 23.86 22.64 14.82
CA SER A 575 22.74 21.87 15.34
C SER A 575 23.03 20.36 15.20
N ILE A 576 22.77 19.61 16.24
CA ILE A 576 22.92 18.16 16.30
C ILE A 576 21.55 17.59 16.67
N PHE A 577 21.12 16.53 15.98
CA PHE A 577 19.87 15.86 16.29
C PHE A 577 20.04 14.34 16.27
N GLY A 578 19.21 13.67 17.03
CA GLY A 578 19.20 12.21 17.05
C GLY A 578 17.86 11.67 17.51
N ASP A 579 17.47 10.53 16.91
CA ASP A 579 16.25 9.81 17.21
C ASP A 579 16.55 8.31 17.29
N TYR A 580 15.92 7.64 18.23
CA TYR A 580 15.89 6.20 18.36
C TYR A 580 14.45 5.74 18.55
N ASN A 581 14.03 4.76 17.76
CA ASN A 581 12.75 4.09 17.85
C ASN A 581 12.98 2.58 17.98
N TRP A 582 12.25 1.96 18.87
CA TRP A 582 12.15 0.51 18.98
C TRP A 582 10.68 0.12 18.89
N GLU A 583 10.37 -0.82 18.03
CA GLU A 583 9.01 -1.35 17.84
C GLU A 583 9.05 -2.85 18.01
N ARG A 584 8.09 -3.38 18.74
CA ARG A 584 7.95 -4.80 18.92
C ARG A 584 6.49 -5.20 18.91
N PHE A 585 6.18 -6.23 18.09
CA PHE A 585 4.86 -6.82 17.90
C PHE A 585 4.91 -8.29 18.32
N ASP A 586 4.12 -8.66 19.30
CA ASP A 586 4.01 -10.03 19.85
C ASP A 586 2.58 -10.54 19.63
N TRP A 587 2.38 -11.54 18.77
CA TRP A 587 1.07 -12.14 18.58
C TRP A 587 1.07 -13.64 18.95
N ARG A 588 -0.11 -14.15 19.34
CA ARG A 588 -0.33 -15.56 19.63
C ARG A 588 -1.60 -16.04 18.97
N MET A 589 -1.52 -17.21 18.33
CA MET A 589 -2.66 -17.88 17.72
C MET A 589 -2.65 -19.37 18.04
N GLN A 590 -3.84 -19.97 17.99
CA GLN A 590 -4.05 -21.40 18.04
C GLN A 590 -4.79 -21.84 16.79
N ALA A 591 -4.40 -22.98 16.24
CA ALA A 591 -5.03 -23.61 15.10
C ALA A 591 -5.21 -25.11 15.35
N ILE A 592 -6.05 -25.75 14.52
CA ILE A 592 -6.30 -27.18 14.58
C ILE A 592 -6.12 -27.76 13.18
N ALA A 593 -5.40 -28.87 13.07
CA ALA A 593 -5.19 -29.56 11.84
C ALA A 593 -6.40 -30.47 11.49
N ARG A 594 -6.88 -30.37 10.26
CA ARG A 594 -7.75 -31.40 9.70
C ARG A 594 -6.90 -32.60 9.36
N ASN A 595 -7.24 -33.77 9.90
CA ASN A 595 -6.53 -35.00 9.61
C ASN A 595 -7.44 -36.22 9.80
N THR A 596 -7.46 -37.11 8.82
CA THR A 596 -8.19 -38.37 8.85
C THR A 596 -7.33 -39.56 9.28
N GLY A 597 -6.02 -39.36 9.47
CA GLY A 597 -5.07 -40.41 9.90
C GLY A 597 -5.02 -40.63 11.42
N PRO A 598 -4.17 -41.56 11.89
CA PRO A 598 -4.03 -41.86 13.32
C PRO A 598 -3.67 -40.64 14.15
N GLY A 599 -4.44 -40.40 15.23
CA GLY A 599 -4.30 -39.23 16.10
C GLY A 599 -4.92 -37.94 15.54
N GLY A 600 -5.48 -37.97 14.34
CA GLY A 600 -6.18 -36.85 13.73
C GLY A 600 -7.59 -36.64 14.29
N CYS A 601 -8.28 -35.67 13.71
CA CYS A 601 -9.65 -35.32 14.02
C CYS A 601 -10.52 -35.48 12.77
N PRO A 602 -10.93 -36.72 12.44
CA PRO A 602 -11.63 -37.01 11.19
C PRO A 602 -13.05 -36.49 11.18
N ASP A 603 -13.69 -36.43 12.33
CA ASP A 603 -15.08 -36.03 12.45
C ASP A 603 -15.18 -34.50 12.50
N LEU A 604 -15.87 -33.93 11.51
CA LEU A 604 -16.06 -32.49 11.39
C LEU A 604 -16.91 -31.93 12.54
N GLU A 605 -17.92 -32.69 13.00
CA GLU A 605 -18.81 -32.24 14.08
C GLU A 605 -18.11 -32.17 15.44
N LEU A 606 -17.13 -33.05 15.67
CA LEU A 606 -16.38 -33.15 16.91
C LEU A 606 -15.06 -32.39 16.88
N ARG A 607 -14.77 -31.63 15.82
CA ARG A 607 -13.50 -30.94 15.64
C ARG A 607 -13.42 -29.69 16.53
N THR A 608 -13.07 -29.87 17.76
CA THR A 608 -12.75 -28.82 18.73
C THR A 608 -11.33 -28.99 19.27
N ALA A 609 -10.75 -27.94 19.82
CA ALA A 609 -9.43 -28.02 20.45
C ALA A 609 -9.45 -28.97 21.66
N GLU A 610 -10.57 -29.11 22.34
CA GLU A 610 -10.78 -30.04 23.45
C GLU A 610 -10.83 -31.49 22.99
N ASN A 611 -11.63 -31.78 21.95
CA ASN A 611 -11.80 -33.16 21.46
C ASN A 611 -10.60 -33.64 20.63
N CYS A 612 -9.81 -32.74 20.08
CA CYS A 612 -8.69 -33.06 19.20
C CYS A 612 -7.38 -32.37 19.66
N PRO A 613 -6.98 -32.58 20.92
CA PRO A 613 -5.79 -31.93 21.48
C PRO A 613 -4.50 -32.32 20.75
N ALA A 614 -4.42 -33.54 20.23
CA ALA A 614 -3.28 -34.01 19.44
C ALA A 614 -3.12 -33.33 18.10
N ALA A 615 -4.22 -32.83 17.49
CA ALA A 615 -4.22 -32.11 16.23
C ALA A 615 -4.14 -30.57 16.41
N THR A 616 -3.95 -30.10 17.62
CA THR A 616 -3.90 -28.67 17.95
C THR A 616 -2.46 -28.18 17.95
N TRP A 617 -2.21 -27.05 17.31
CA TRP A 617 -0.92 -26.38 17.30
C TRP A 617 -1.04 -24.89 17.63
N ARG A 618 0.04 -24.32 18.13
CA ARG A 618 0.11 -22.91 18.53
C ARG A 618 1.28 -22.26 17.85
N SER A 619 1.08 -21.02 17.42
CA SER A 619 2.16 -20.17 16.92
C SER A 619 2.23 -18.88 17.73
N ARG A 620 3.45 -18.42 17.90
CA ARG A 620 3.79 -17.10 18.43
C ARG A 620 4.71 -16.41 17.44
N GLY A 621 4.30 -15.23 16.99
CA GLY A 621 5.16 -14.35 16.21
C GLY A 621 5.73 -13.23 17.07
N ASN A 622 6.93 -12.82 16.74
CA ASN A 622 7.63 -11.69 17.31
C ASN A 622 8.36 -10.93 16.22
N ASP A 623 7.88 -9.73 15.94
CA ASP A 623 8.55 -8.79 15.04
C ASP A 623 9.22 -7.70 15.87
N GLU A 624 10.50 -7.43 15.63
CA GLU A 624 11.28 -6.45 16.36
C GLU A 624 12.04 -5.55 15.39
N ILE A 625 11.90 -4.23 15.57
CA ILE A 625 12.50 -3.23 14.70
C ILE A 625 13.20 -2.18 15.54
N HIS A 626 14.48 -1.93 15.26
CA HIS A 626 15.27 -0.84 15.83
C HIS A 626 15.62 0.15 14.74
N THR A 627 15.39 1.43 14.96
CA THR A 627 15.77 2.49 14.04
C THR A 627 16.51 3.60 14.78
N VAL A 628 17.69 3.95 14.30
CA VAL A 628 18.52 5.03 14.80
C VAL A 628 18.74 6.04 13.69
N LYS A 629 18.59 7.32 14.00
CA LYS A 629 18.94 8.43 13.13
C LYS A 629 19.77 9.44 13.90
N LEU A 630 20.94 9.81 13.39
CA LEU A 630 21.81 10.84 13.94
C LEU A 630 22.19 11.80 12.84
N GLY A 631 22.24 13.09 13.14
CA GLY A 631 22.64 14.07 12.14
C GLY A 631 23.11 15.39 12.73
N THR A 632 23.70 16.19 11.87
CA THR A 632 24.17 17.52 12.22
C THR A 632 24.04 18.46 11.03
N GLU A 633 23.69 19.71 11.33
CA GLU A 633 23.71 20.83 10.41
C GLU A 633 24.66 21.90 10.93
N MET A 634 25.56 22.36 10.07
CA MET A 634 26.61 23.32 10.43
C MET A 634 26.69 24.44 9.40
N GLN A 635 26.66 25.65 9.87
CA GLN A 635 27.07 26.85 9.12
C GLN A 635 28.50 27.23 9.52
N VAL A 636 29.48 26.44 9.09
CA VAL A 636 30.89 26.55 9.54
C VAL A 636 31.42 27.96 9.37
N VAL A 637 31.07 28.58 8.25
CA VAL A 637 31.30 30.01 7.99
C VAL A 637 29.98 30.62 7.54
N LYS A 638 29.48 31.58 8.28
CA LYS A 638 28.20 32.24 8.04
C LYS A 638 28.11 32.77 6.59
N ASN A 639 27.06 32.39 5.89
CA ASN A 639 26.81 32.75 4.48
C ASN A 639 27.89 32.30 3.49
N LEU A 640 28.76 31.36 3.85
CA LEU A 640 29.82 30.86 2.97
C LEU A 640 29.85 29.35 2.89
N LEU A 641 29.78 28.62 4.02
CA LEU A 641 29.96 27.16 4.04
C LEU A 641 28.94 26.50 4.96
N ASN A 642 28.05 25.73 4.32
CA ASN A 642 27.05 24.89 4.98
C ASN A 642 27.44 23.41 4.82
N LEU A 643 27.37 22.66 5.92
CA LEU A 643 27.57 21.22 5.94
C LEU A 643 26.35 20.54 6.58
N HIS A 644 25.97 19.40 6.01
CA HIS A 644 24.95 18.52 6.57
C HIS A 644 25.48 17.08 6.54
N PHE A 645 25.40 16.41 7.69
CA PHE A 645 25.69 14.99 7.81
C PHE A 645 24.52 14.28 8.48
N GLN A 646 24.16 13.11 7.98
CA GLN A 646 23.13 12.28 8.58
C GLN A 646 23.51 10.81 8.41
N TYR A 647 23.32 10.04 9.46
CA TYR A 647 23.42 8.60 9.47
C TYR A 647 22.12 7.99 9.95
N GLY A 648 21.61 7.00 9.21
CA GLY A 648 20.45 6.20 9.54
C GLY A 648 20.84 4.71 9.60
N PHE A 649 20.30 4.01 10.59
CA PHE A 649 20.43 2.57 10.72
C PHE A 649 19.07 1.98 11.10
N SER A 650 18.68 0.88 10.43
CA SER A 650 17.52 0.10 10.84
C SER A 650 17.86 -1.38 10.83
N PHE A 651 17.45 -2.06 11.88
CA PHE A 651 17.53 -3.51 12.04
C PHE A 651 16.14 -4.05 12.33
N GLY A 652 15.69 -5.03 11.55
CA GLY A 652 14.43 -5.72 11.76
C GLY A 652 14.63 -7.23 11.80
N SER A 653 13.91 -7.89 12.70
CA SER A 653 13.82 -9.35 12.75
C SER A 653 12.36 -9.78 12.91
N SER A 654 11.98 -10.87 12.25
CA SER A 654 10.67 -11.51 12.38
C SER A 654 10.87 -13.00 12.70
N GLU A 655 10.30 -13.45 13.81
CA GLU A 655 10.37 -14.83 14.26
C GLU A 655 8.96 -15.40 14.39
N VAL A 656 8.75 -16.62 13.89
CA VAL A 656 7.52 -17.39 14.14
C VAL A 656 7.92 -18.74 14.74
N ARG A 657 7.54 -18.95 15.99
CA ARG A 657 7.74 -20.20 16.71
C ARG A 657 6.44 -20.96 16.81
N SER A 658 6.50 -22.25 16.52
CA SER A 658 5.33 -23.12 16.52
C SER A 658 5.54 -24.34 17.41
N SER A 659 4.46 -24.85 18.00
CA SER A 659 4.47 -26.03 18.88
C SER A 659 3.15 -26.78 18.76
N GLY A 660 3.17 -28.08 19.05
CA GLY A 660 2.04 -28.98 18.84
C GLY A 660 2.15 -29.70 17.49
N ASN A 661 1.05 -30.17 16.94
CA ASN A 661 1.06 -30.96 15.71
C ASN A 661 0.16 -30.32 14.64
N SER A 662 0.66 -30.33 13.42
CA SER A 662 -0.05 -29.95 12.19
C SER A 662 -0.36 -31.20 11.36
N ALA A 663 -1.18 -31.08 10.31
CA ALA A 663 -1.45 -32.16 9.40
C ALA A 663 -0.25 -32.49 8.52
N ALA A 664 0.02 -33.78 8.32
CA ALA A 664 0.92 -34.21 7.26
C ALA A 664 0.28 -33.95 5.88
N SER A 665 1.11 -33.82 4.85
CA SER A 665 0.62 -33.70 3.48
C SER A 665 -0.26 -34.91 3.11
N GLY A 666 -1.41 -34.64 2.48
CA GLY A 666 -2.36 -35.67 2.08
C GLY A 666 -3.21 -36.24 3.23
N ASP A 667 -3.32 -35.55 4.33
CA ASP A 667 -4.12 -35.96 5.51
C ASP A 667 -3.76 -37.35 6.08
N THR A 668 -2.50 -37.78 5.92
CA THR A 668 -2.06 -39.14 6.28
C THR A 668 -1.58 -39.30 7.72
N GLY A 669 -1.56 -38.25 8.52
CA GLY A 669 -1.13 -38.26 9.90
C GLY A 669 -0.82 -36.88 10.46
N LEU A 670 -0.32 -36.81 11.69
CA LEU A 670 0.13 -35.58 12.31
C LEU A 670 1.66 -35.48 12.25
N VAL A 671 2.16 -34.27 12.02
CA VAL A 671 3.58 -33.93 12.08
C VAL A 671 3.79 -32.81 13.09
N PRO A 672 4.92 -32.79 13.81
CA PRO A 672 5.23 -31.67 14.68
C PRO A 672 5.22 -30.34 13.93
N ALA A 673 4.58 -29.33 14.48
CA ALA A 673 4.68 -27.96 13.98
C ALA A 673 6.09 -27.44 14.25
N THR A 674 6.72 -26.87 13.24
CA THR A 674 8.11 -26.41 13.28
C THR A 674 8.21 -24.90 13.25
N ASP A 675 9.28 -24.36 13.83
CA ASP A 675 9.59 -22.94 13.76
C ASP A 675 9.95 -22.54 12.32
N TYR A 676 9.56 -21.32 11.94
CA TYR A 676 10.05 -20.74 10.68
C TYR A 676 11.44 -20.13 10.88
N PRO A 677 12.31 -20.19 9.86
CA PRO A 677 13.59 -19.47 9.92
C PRO A 677 13.38 -17.98 10.14
N THR A 678 14.20 -17.40 11.01
CA THR A 678 14.12 -15.97 11.31
C THR A 678 14.40 -15.12 10.07
N ILE A 679 13.51 -14.20 9.76
CA ILE A 679 13.71 -13.18 8.74
C ILE A 679 14.49 -12.02 9.36
N VAL A 680 15.56 -11.56 8.69
CA VAL A 680 16.40 -10.46 9.17
C VAL A 680 16.63 -9.44 8.08
N ASN A 681 16.38 -8.17 8.40
CA ASN A 681 16.65 -7.04 7.52
C ASN A 681 17.60 -6.06 8.20
N ARG A 682 18.58 -5.51 7.45
CA ARG A 682 19.48 -4.45 7.91
C ARG A 682 19.58 -3.38 6.84
N TRP A 683 19.49 -2.14 7.27
CA TRP A 683 19.61 -0.99 6.39
C TRP A 683 20.53 0.06 7.00
N HIS A 684 21.43 0.59 6.19
CA HIS A 684 22.33 1.69 6.55
C HIS A 684 22.20 2.79 5.51
N GLU A 685 22.15 4.01 5.96
CA GLU A 685 22.15 5.21 5.12
C GLU A 685 23.13 6.23 5.70
N PHE A 686 23.95 6.82 4.84
CA PHE A 686 24.78 7.96 5.20
C PHE A 686 24.62 9.04 4.14
N ILE A 687 24.37 10.27 4.58
CA ILE A 687 24.21 11.44 3.73
C ILE A 687 25.23 12.49 4.19
N ALA A 688 26.03 12.99 3.27
CA ALA A 688 26.88 14.15 3.47
C ALA A 688 26.59 15.17 2.36
N ARG A 689 26.39 16.41 2.74
CA ARG A 689 26.19 17.53 1.81
C ARG A 689 27.04 18.70 2.22
N LEU A 690 27.67 19.32 1.25
CA LEU A 690 28.41 20.55 1.39
C LEU A 690 27.90 21.56 0.38
N GLU A 691 27.60 22.76 0.83
CA GLU A 691 27.30 23.91 -0.02
C GLU A 691 28.29 25.04 0.29
N TYR A 692 29.09 25.41 -0.73
CA TYR A 692 30.02 26.53 -0.67
C TYR A 692 29.49 27.69 -1.50
N ILE A 693 29.18 28.80 -0.88
CA ILE A 693 28.60 30.00 -1.50
C ILE A 693 29.74 30.88 -2.02
N LEU A 694 30.06 30.74 -3.32
CA LEU A 694 31.09 31.56 -3.97
C LEU A 694 30.70 33.02 -4.09
N HIS A 695 29.44 33.27 -4.36
CA HIS A 695 28.83 34.56 -4.50
C HIS A 695 27.36 34.48 -4.11
N LYS A 696 26.69 35.59 -3.79
CA LYS A 696 25.25 35.59 -3.45
C LYS A 696 24.37 34.88 -4.48
N ASN A 697 24.83 34.79 -5.71
CA ASN A 697 24.13 34.16 -6.83
C ASN A 697 24.68 32.79 -7.25
N VAL A 698 25.82 32.36 -6.71
CA VAL A 698 26.52 31.13 -7.17
C VAL A 698 26.95 30.33 -5.97
N SER A 699 26.52 29.08 -5.90
CA SER A 699 27.03 28.12 -4.91
C SER A 699 27.49 26.82 -5.58
N LEU A 700 28.54 26.23 -5.05
CA LEU A 700 28.99 24.88 -5.36
C LEU A 700 28.38 23.90 -4.39
N LYS A 701 27.91 22.75 -4.88
CA LYS A 701 27.34 21.69 -4.09
C LYS A 701 28.11 20.40 -4.29
N LEU A 702 28.51 19.79 -3.17
CA LEU A 702 29.04 18.43 -3.15
C LEU A 702 28.12 17.58 -2.28
N GLY A 703 27.71 16.44 -2.80
CA GLY A 703 26.90 15.47 -2.12
C GLY A 703 27.53 14.09 -2.15
N TYR A 704 27.34 13.34 -1.06
CA TYR A 704 27.64 11.92 -1.01
C TYR A 704 26.50 11.20 -0.31
N TYR A 705 26.05 10.13 -0.92
CA TYR A 705 24.99 9.25 -0.43
C TYR A 705 25.48 7.81 -0.44
N PHE A 706 25.55 7.21 0.72
CA PHE A 706 25.78 5.78 0.88
C PHE A 706 24.50 5.12 1.32
N ASN A 707 24.14 4.00 0.71
CA ASN A 707 23.01 3.18 1.10
C ASN A 707 23.36 1.70 0.98
N SER A 708 23.07 0.94 2.04
CA SER A 708 23.29 -0.51 2.06
C SER A 708 22.08 -1.18 2.66
N TYR A 709 21.60 -2.20 2.02
CA TYR A 709 20.51 -3.05 2.48
C TYR A 709 20.92 -4.52 2.41
N SER A 710 20.58 -5.27 3.44
CA SER A 710 20.71 -6.73 3.43
C SER A 710 19.44 -7.36 3.99
N SER A 711 18.96 -8.38 3.31
CA SER A 711 17.81 -9.20 3.73
C SER A 711 18.21 -10.67 3.75
N LYS A 712 17.75 -11.37 4.77
CA LYS A 712 17.80 -12.84 4.85
C LYS A 712 16.37 -13.31 5.09
N ASP A 713 15.80 -13.98 4.11
CA ASP A 713 14.40 -14.44 4.12
C ASP A 713 14.30 -15.79 3.44
N ALA A 714 14.20 -16.84 4.23
CA ALA A 714 14.15 -18.22 3.73
C ALA A 714 12.97 -18.48 2.77
N GLY A 715 11.90 -17.68 2.83
CA GLY A 715 10.77 -17.79 1.91
C GLY A 715 11.06 -17.36 0.49
N VAL A 716 12.11 -16.55 0.26
CA VAL A 716 12.48 -16.02 -1.06
C VAL A 716 13.93 -16.26 -1.45
N ASP A 717 14.85 -16.43 -0.49
CA ASP A 717 16.29 -16.60 -0.76
C ASP A 717 16.60 -17.85 -1.62
N LEU A 718 15.75 -18.87 -1.53
CA LEU A 718 15.89 -20.13 -2.28
C LEU A 718 14.96 -20.19 -3.50
N MET A 719 14.26 -19.14 -3.85
CA MET A 719 13.36 -19.11 -4.99
C MET A 719 14.16 -19.23 -6.29
N ARG A 720 13.72 -20.17 -7.15
CA ARG A 720 14.31 -20.45 -8.46
C ARG A 720 13.25 -20.27 -9.54
N LEU A 721 13.67 -20.23 -10.80
CA LEU A 721 12.74 -20.19 -11.94
C LEU A 721 11.79 -21.39 -11.99
N TRP A 722 12.23 -22.55 -11.48
CA TRP A 722 11.41 -23.73 -11.34
C TRP A 722 11.45 -24.26 -9.91
N MET A 723 10.27 -24.47 -9.33
CA MET A 723 10.05 -25.08 -8.01
C MET A 723 9.14 -26.29 -8.20
N GLY A 724 9.69 -27.44 -8.51
CA GLY A 724 8.89 -28.66 -8.74
C GLY A 724 9.65 -29.93 -8.42
N ASP A 725 10.93 -29.78 -8.18
CA ASP A 725 11.85 -30.85 -7.82
C ASP A 725 12.28 -30.75 -6.37
N VAL A 726 11.38 -30.45 -5.45
CA VAL A 726 11.74 -30.58 -4.03
C VAL A 726 11.97 -32.06 -3.81
N GLU A 727 13.22 -32.48 -4.00
CA GLU A 727 13.71 -33.74 -3.45
C GLU A 727 13.56 -33.63 -1.94
N THR A 728 12.46 -34.16 -1.42
CA THR A 728 12.33 -34.37 0.01
C THR A 728 13.34 -35.45 0.40
N PRO A 729 14.35 -35.11 1.22
CA PRO A 729 15.18 -36.18 1.78
C PRO A 729 14.26 -37.09 2.57
N ALA A 730 14.03 -38.31 2.07
CA ALA A 730 13.53 -39.49 2.80
C ALA A 730 12.28 -39.34 3.69
N ALA A 731 11.48 -38.32 3.58
CA ALA A 731 10.22 -38.15 4.29
C ALA A 731 9.07 -38.65 3.42
N GLY A 732 8.85 -39.93 3.41
CA GLY A 732 7.66 -40.61 2.94
C GLY A 732 7.20 -40.35 1.50
N PRO A 733 6.49 -41.28 0.89
CA PRO A 733 6.13 -41.24 -0.54
C PRO A 733 5.07 -40.18 -0.94
N ASN A 734 4.68 -39.30 -0.05
CA ASN A 734 3.49 -38.45 -0.24
C ASN A 734 3.77 -36.97 -0.52
N PHE A 735 5.01 -36.50 -0.48
CA PHE A 735 5.38 -35.21 -1.11
C PHE A 735 5.67 -35.39 -2.61
N SER A 736 5.08 -36.38 -3.20
CA SER A 736 5.27 -36.71 -4.61
C SER A 736 4.72 -35.59 -5.49
N ASN A 737 5.58 -35.00 -6.31
CA ASN A 737 5.32 -34.50 -7.66
C ASN A 737 4.10 -33.61 -7.94
N SER A 738 3.21 -33.36 -7.01
CA SER A 738 1.96 -32.65 -7.23
C SER A 738 1.89 -31.29 -6.56
N ILE A 739 2.65 -31.08 -5.49
CA ILE A 739 2.69 -29.80 -4.78
C ILE A 739 3.93 -29.04 -5.26
N GLY A 740 3.75 -27.94 -5.98
CA GLY A 740 4.82 -27.03 -6.29
C GLY A 740 5.36 -27.02 -7.71
N ARG A 741 4.67 -27.59 -8.69
CA ARG A 741 5.03 -27.39 -10.11
C ARG A 741 4.81 -25.94 -10.49
N SER A 742 5.81 -25.10 -10.20
CA SER A 742 5.70 -23.66 -10.34
C SER A 742 6.85 -23.11 -11.17
N ILE A 743 6.50 -22.31 -12.18
CA ILE A 743 7.44 -21.52 -12.98
C ILE A 743 7.36 -20.10 -12.44
N PHE A 744 8.43 -19.63 -11.83
CA PHE A 744 8.53 -18.28 -11.29
C PHE A 744 9.37 -17.38 -12.19
N LEU A 745 9.26 -16.07 -12.00
CA LEU A 745 10.11 -15.09 -12.67
C LEU A 745 11.52 -15.04 -12.07
N GLY A 746 11.78 -15.77 -10.99
CA GLY A 746 13.07 -15.82 -10.32
C GLY A 746 13.21 -14.77 -9.23
N ASP A 747 14.46 -14.28 -9.01
CA ASP A 747 14.73 -13.29 -7.96
C ASP A 747 13.85 -12.05 -8.10
N ARG A 748 13.08 -11.76 -7.05
CA ARG A 748 12.13 -10.64 -6.98
C ARG A 748 12.73 -9.35 -6.44
N GLY A 749 14.05 -9.17 -6.53
CA GLY A 749 14.68 -7.92 -6.15
C GLY A 749 14.82 -7.68 -4.64
N LYS A 750 14.64 -8.70 -3.80
CA LYS A 750 14.91 -8.59 -2.36
C LYS A 750 16.38 -8.81 -2.00
N GLY A 751 17.25 -8.86 -2.98
CA GLY A 751 18.68 -9.05 -2.79
C GLY A 751 19.35 -7.93 -2.00
N SER A 752 20.46 -8.27 -1.37
CA SER A 752 21.32 -7.30 -0.69
C SER A 752 22.06 -6.43 -1.71
N TYR A 753 22.29 -5.17 -1.35
CA TYR A 753 23.06 -4.24 -2.18
C TYR A 753 23.87 -3.26 -1.36
N GLN A 754 24.85 -2.64 -2.03
CA GLN A 754 25.55 -1.45 -1.56
C GLN A 754 25.61 -0.43 -2.70
N ALA A 755 25.37 0.83 -2.37
CA ALA A 755 25.42 1.92 -3.33
C ALA A 755 26.16 3.14 -2.75
N HIS A 756 27.05 3.68 -3.57
CA HIS A 756 27.78 4.92 -3.32
C HIS A 756 27.44 5.89 -4.43
N ILE A 757 26.83 7.02 -4.12
CA ILE A 757 26.35 8.00 -5.09
C ILE A 757 26.93 9.36 -4.72
N GLY A 758 27.68 9.93 -5.65
CA GLY A 758 28.21 11.28 -5.55
C GLY A 758 27.32 12.30 -6.25
N PHE A 759 27.43 13.54 -5.86
CA PHE A 759 26.89 14.67 -6.60
C PHE A 759 27.91 15.82 -6.55
N LEU A 760 28.21 16.39 -7.71
CA LEU A 760 29.01 17.61 -7.82
C LEU A 760 28.27 18.55 -8.77
N GLY A 761 27.89 19.70 -8.28
CA GLY A 761 27.06 20.63 -9.05
C GLY A 761 27.23 22.08 -8.66
N VAL A 762 26.60 22.91 -9.47
CA VAL A 762 26.52 24.36 -9.31
C VAL A 762 25.05 24.76 -9.20
N ARG A 763 24.72 25.65 -8.28
CA ARG A 763 23.44 26.34 -8.22
C ARG A 763 23.67 27.80 -8.56
N LEU A 764 22.94 28.28 -9.56
CA LEU A 764 22.90 29.66 -10.01
C LEU A 764 21.57 30.29 -9.62
N LYS A 765 21.59 31.47 -8.99
CA LYS A 765 20.40 32.27 -8.68
C LYS A 765 20.41 33.55 -9.52
N PHE A 766 19.30 34.02 -9.97
CA PHE A 766 19.14 35.24 -10.75
C PHE A 766 17.89 36.02 -10.39
#